data_22737d0a7109312ea0796641dc8f1512
#
_entry.id   22737d0a7109312ea0796641dc8f1512
#
_cell.length_a   1.000
_cell.length_b   1.000
_cell.length_c   1.000
_cell.angle_alpha   90.00
_cell.angle_beta   90.00
_cell.angle_gamma   90.00
#
_symmetry.space_group_name_H-M   'P 1'
#
loop_
_entity.id
_entity.type
_entity.pdbx_description
1 polymer ?
#
loop_
_entity_poly.entity_id
_entity_poly.type
_entity_poly.pdbx_seq_one_letter_code
_entity_poly.pdbx_strand_id
1 'polypeptide(L)'
;MPKDQDLPSDKSPTTSNLQRSSRIQKALQEASDQGKIKIEDKNGQRRMDMLRSHLNPDTQKQEKSSHVTTSEKGVKSSTKSSSPEPQKQQNVFPTDELTAYLSPFSPKENKAREKVVQAMRDRPDLFHPYDIDLSRIEKLDLNYERMKYLVKEKKCFSVDTLEHEPATHFAAMSAVAYFDPALSVKTMLQFNFWAGTLLSLGTQRHRKYFDKIDSLELMGSYAITELAHGSNVRGIQTTATYCADSDTFEIHTPSREACKWWIGNSRHCHMCLVFAQLIVGKENHGVHCFVVPVRDSTSNEILPGVIIGDCTVKEGLDNLDNGFLLFNNVHIPRENLLNKHGDVTEAGKYQSPYKNASQRFGAMLSTLTMGRYSICGSSTVSLAKTLATTIGFSFERRQFGISNKPENPVINFQAQKHTIYPMLAEYFAFRFASNHLHHLYVNRTPETSQTLHVLSAGFKAYLTDRNQSSILKLREKCGGLGYSQLNRIGLTIANHDIFKTFEGDNTVLFQEVSKYLLANFKNIMSQKYSNVFSSVGYYVLDSLNSNVKGRHLRNATDLLDSNFYLTLFETKLEKQVQSVATRFRDILNELQLSNKESIPKDERKEVNKFNAWNLVQTQLLETSIAYVENEILQIFHNKVKDCPHKQTKQILQKQLHLFVLGLIEKNSTYFLTHDLMSPKLVKQLVKEKARVISSMEDGEILGLTKTLVPDVVYAPICNYEGIMKGVVSTDPSPMYDGMLIQALNNRQLFGNATFETIGLQNIKQ
;
A
#
# COMPACT_ATOMS: atom_id res chain seq x y z
N MET A 1 -36.61 -15.85 47.53
CA MET A 1 -36.23 -14.93 48.63
C MET A 1 -35.08 -15.53 49.41
N PRO A 2 -33.95 -14.84 49.54
CA PRO A 2 -33.73 -13.80 50.54
C PRO A 2 -33.07 -12.53 49.95
N LYS A 3 -33.52 -11.44 50.46
CA LYS A 3 -32.98 -10.19 51.05
C LYS A 3 -31.80 -9.46 50.36
N ASP A 4 -32.13 -8.24 50.05
CA ASP A 4 -31.33 -7.09 49.70
C ASP A 4 -30.06 -6.91 50.53
N GLN A 5 -28.95 -6.59 49.84
CA GLN A 5 -27.82 -5.87 50.38
C GLN A 5 -27.42 -4.76 49.42
N ASP A 6 -27.38 -3.56 49.92
CA ASP A 6 -27.06 -2.30 49.30
C ASP A 6 -25.66 -2.31 48.67
N LEU A 7 -25.55 -1.88 47.42
CA LEU A 7 -24.29 -1.50 46.75
C LEU A 7 -24.17 0.03 46.76
N PRO A 8 -23.00 0.58 47.06
CA PRO A 8 -22.82 2.03 47.10
C PRO A 8 -22.72 2.62 45.68
N SER A 9 -23.34 3.76 45.50
CA SER A 9 -23.39 4.58 44.29
C SER A 9 -22.02 4.95 43.76
N ASP A 10 -21.74 4.58 42.54
CA ASP A 10 -20.52 4.83 41.78
C ASP A 10 -20.41 6.30 41.34
N LYS A 11 -19.37 6.99 41.82
CA LYS A 11 -19.01 8.34 41.36
C LYS A 11 -18.22 8.25 40.07
N SER A 12 -18.71 8.87 39.03
CA SER A 12 -18.14 8.92 37.71
C SER A 12 -16.67 9.45 37.67
N PRO A 13 -15.77 8.87 36.84
CA PRO A 13 -14.33 9.23 36.75
C PRO A 13 -14.01 10.53 36.01
N THR A 14 -14.98 11.27 35.53
CA THR A 14 -14.80 12.41 34.63
C THR A 14 -14.36 13.73 35.28
N THR A 15 -14.56 13.90 36.56
CA THR A 15 -14.20 15.15 37.26
C THR A 15 -12.75 15.21 37.75
N SER A 16 -12.08 14.08 37.92
CA SER A 16 -10.70 14.07 38.45
C SER A 16 -9.63 14.45 37.42
N ASN A 17 -9.84 14.14 36.14
CA ASN A 17 -8.86 14.43 35.07
C ASN A 17 -8.91 15.89 34.62
N LEU A 18 -10.08 16.50 34.58
CA LEU A 18 -10.23 17.94 34.29
C LEU A 18 -9.63 18.82 35.40
N GLN A 19 -9.80 18.41 36.68
CA GLN A 19 -9.18 19.13 37.82
C GLN A 19 -7.66 18.94 37.88
N ARG A 20 -7.11 17.82 37.40
CA ARG A 20 -5.68 17.59 37.34
C ARG A 20 -5.02 18.41 36.19
N SER A 21 -5.67 18.51 35.06
CA SER A 21 -5.23 19.35 33.93
C SER A 21 -5.22 20.84 34.30
N SER A 22 -6.27 21.34 34.94
CA SER A 22 -6.35 22.74 35.37
C SER A 22 -5.32 23.09 36.46
N ARG A 23 -4.98 22.17 37.35
CA ARG A 23 -3.94 22.36 38.37
C ARG A 23 -2.55 22.37 37.76
N ILE A 24 -2.26 21.58 36.73
CA ILE A 24 -1.00 21.57 36.04
C ILE A 24 -0.85 22.86 35.22
N GLN A 25 -1.86 23.32 34.52
CA GLN A 25 -1.83 24.60 33.81
C GLN A 25 -1.63 25.78 34.77
N LYS A 26 -2.28 25.78 35.91
CA LYS A 26 -2.11 26.83 36.92
C LYS A 26 -0.71 26.84 37.53
N ALA A 27 -0.14 25.68 37.80
CA ALA A 27 1.23 25.54 38.31
C ALA A 27 2.28 25.97 37.30
N LEU A 28 2.06 25.70 36.00
CA LEU A 28 2.93 26.16 34.90
C LEU A 28 2.83 27.68 34.70
N GLN A 29 1.65 28.28 34.85
CA GLN A 29 1.46 29.73 34.81
C GLN A 29 2.12 30.44 35.99
N GLU A 30 1.94 29.91 37.21
CA GLU A 30 2.58 30.45 38.43
C GLU A 30 4.11 30.32 38.39
N ALA A 31 4.66 29.29 37.74
CA ALA A 31 6.11 29.12 37.55
C ALA A 31 6.67 30.06 36.47
N SER A 32 5.89 30.39 35.47
CA SER A 32 6.20 31.40 34.43
C SER A 32 6.20 32.81 35.03
N ASP A 33 5.20 33.14 35.80
CA ASP A 33 5.05 34.46 36.43
C ASP A 33 6.09 34.77 37.54
N GLN A 34 6.74 33.70 38.06
CA GLN A 34 7.84 33.82 39.03
C GLN A 34 9.23 33.90 38.40
N GLY A 35 9.34 33.97 37.07
CA GLY A 35 10.61 34.08 36.34
C GLY A 35 11.54 32.87 36.48
N LYS A 36 11.05 31.73 37.00
CA LYS A 36 11.83 30.50 37.26
C LYS A 36 11.93 29.54 36.09
N ILE A 37 11.16 29.77 35.03
CA ILE A 37 11.22 28.98 33.79
C ILE A 37 11.15 29.93 32.61
N LYS A 38 12.30 30.35 32.12
CA LYS A 38 12.41 30.76 30.70
C LYS A 38 12.41 29.46 29.91
N ILE A 39 11.28 29.07 29.36
CA ILE A 39 11.22 28.04 28.32
C ILE A 39 11.68 28.70 27.01
N GLU A 40 12.95 29.01 26.94
CA GLU A 40 13.62 29.04 25.63
C GLU A 40 13.75 27.58 25.23
N ASP A 41 12.96 27.15 24.25
CA ASP A 41 13.01 25.80 23.68
C ASP A 41 14.32 25.64 22.88
N LYS A 42 15.46 25.64 23.59
CA LYS A 42 16.77 25.34 23.01
C LYS A 42 16.86 23.92 22.47
N ASN A 43 15.98 23.02 22.91
CA ASN A 43 15.93 21.65 22.40
C ASN A 43 15.12 21.56 21.10
N GLY A 44 14.04 22.33 20.95
CA GLY A 44 13.33 22.47 19.69
C GLY A 44 14.20 23.12 18.61
N GLN A 45 14.90 24.18 18.97
CA GLN A 45 15.81 24.87 18.03
C GLN A 45 17.00 23.96 17.62
N ARG A 46 17.59 23.24 18.56
CA ARG A 46 18.67 22.26 18.25
C ARG A 46 18.18 21.08 17.40
N ARG A 47 16.94 20.61 17.62
CA ARG A 47 16.30 19.58 16.78
C ARG A 47 16.10 20.12 15.35
N MET A 48 15.66 21.34 15.21
CA MET A 48 15.47 22.00 13.91
C MET A 48 16.79 22.24 13.18
N ASP A 49 17.83 22.63 13.87
CA ASP A 49 19.15 22.90 13.28
C ASP A 49 19.84 21.59 12.84
N MET A 50 19.65 20.50 13.60
CA MET A 50 20.13 19.17 13.22
C MET A 50 19.35 18.63 12.00
N LEU A 51 18.03 18.82 11.93
CA LEU A 51 17.22 18.46 10.76
C LEU A 51 17.59 19.32 9.53
N ARG A 52 17.88 20.62 9.71
CA ARG A 52 18.35 21.49 8.63
C ARG A 52 19.70 21.06 8.10
N SER A 53 20.64 20.62 8.95
CA SER A 53 21.96 20.11 8.52
C SER A 53 21.87 18.81 7.74
N HIS A 54 20.86 17.99 8.02
CA HIS A 54 20.64 16.73 7.29
C HIS A 54 19.82 16.93 5.99
N LEU A 55 18.98 17.96 5.93
CA LEU A 55 18.13 18.25 4.78
C LEU A 55 18.74 19.24 3.77
N ASN A 56 19.84 19.95 4.12
CA ASN A 56 20.44 20.93 3.26
C ASN A 56 21.99 20.93 3.36
N PRO A 57 22.67 20.08 2.58
CA PRO A 57 24.13 19.94 2.65
C PRO A 57 24.94 21.13 2.13
N ASP A 58 24.32 22.09 1.43
CA ASP A 58 25.03 23.21 0.79
C ASP A 58 25.40 24.38 1.73
N THR A 59 24.91 24.39 2.96
CA THR A 59 25.20 25.46 3.92
C THR A 59 26.58 25.38 4.59
N GLN A 60 27.32 24.28 4.41
CA GLN A 60 28.65 24.10 5.01
C GLN A 60 29.84 24.59 4.15
N LYS A 61 29.59 25.10 2.93
CA LYS A 61 30.68 25.52 2.02
C LYS A 61 31.12 26.97 2.12
N GLN A 62 30.54 27.83 2.94
CA GLN A 62 30.87 29.28 2.96
C GLN A 62 31.77 29.76 4.09
N GLU A 63 32.21 28.91 5.01
CA GLU A 63 33.06 29.41 6.14
C GLU A 63 34.52 28.90 6.20
N LYS A 64 35.10 28.38 5.13
CA LYS A 64 36.53 28.05 5.13
C LYS A 64 37.25 28.54 3.90
N SER A 65 37.43 29.88 3.82
CA SER A 65 38.50 30.49 3.01
C SER A 65 39.07 31.72 3.74
N SER A 66 40.02 31.50 4.63
CA SER A 66 41.04 32.51 4.96
C SER A 66 42.20 31.86 5.73
N HIS A 67 43.36 31.99 5.15
CA HIS A 67 44.69 31.92 5.70
C HIS A 67 45.32 30.58 6.13
N VAL A 68 46.27 30.10 5.35
CA VAL A 68 47.67 30.05 5.74
C VAL A 68 48.56 30.01 4.48
N THR A 69 49.47 30.98 4.40
CA THR A 69 50.61 31.11 3.45
C THR A 69 51.85 30.42 4.05
N THR A 70 52.78 30.08 3.13
CA THR A 70 54.20 29.72 3.28
C THR A 70 54.48 28.27 3.61
N SER A 71 55.40 27.55 3.00
CA SER A 71 56.66 27.92 2.32
C SER A 71 57.18 26.73 1.45
N GLU A 72 57.81 27.13 0.35
CA GLU A 72 58.54 26.21 -0.57
C GLU A 72 59.75 25.54 0.08
N LYS A 73 59.99 24.27 -0.24
CA LYS A 73 61.34 23.74 -0.52
C LYS A 73 61.25 22.58 -1.49
N GLY A 74 61.89 22.75 -2.63
CA GLY A 74 61.89 21.78 -3.72
C GLY A 74 62.81 20.59 -3.51
N VAL A 75 62.42 19.49 -4.13
CA VAL A 75 63.34 18.41 -4.54
C VAL A 75 63.00 18.03 -5.97
N LYS A 76 63.95 18.16 -6.86
CA LYS A 76 63.94 17.70 -8.25
C LYS A 76 64.07 16.17 -8.25
N SER A 77 63.24 15.45 -8.97
CA SER A 77 63.59 14.17 -9.55
C SER A 77 62.87 13.89 -10.87
N SER A 78 63.64 13.45 -11.78
CA SER A 78 63.55 13.17 -13.19
C SER A 78 62.26 12.52 -13.73
N THR A 79 61.80 13.11 -14.81
CA THR A 79 60.81 12.60 -15.76
C THR A 79 61.25 11.33 -16.48
N LYS A 80 60.46 10.27 -16.41
CA LYS A 80 60.33 9.26 -17.47
C LYS A 80 58.88 9.31 -17.97
N SER A 81 58.75 9.68 -19.22
CA SER A 81 57.47 9.65 -19.97
C SER A 81 57.00 8.21 -20.13
N SER A 82 55.90 7.85 -19.52
CA SER A 82 55.09 6.69 -19.89
C SER A 82 53.80 7.20 -20.51
N SER A 83 53.52 6.71 -21.73
CA SER A 83 52.29 6.94 -22.47
C SER A 83 51.04 6.64 -21.59
N PRO A 84 49.96 7.41 -21.67
CA PRO A 84 48.78 7.14 -20.91
C PRO A 84 48.13 5.84 -21.37
N GLU A 85 48.01 4.87 -20.46
CA GLU A 85 47.08 3.75 -20.65
C GLU A 85 45.65 4.29 -20.88
N PRO A 86 44.88 3.64 -21.77
CA PRO A 86 43.50 4.07 -22.01
C PRO A 86 42.73 3.93 -20.69
N GLN A 87 42.27 5.05 -20.16
CA GLN A 87 41.33 5.08 -19.03
C GLN A 87 40.15 4.18 -19.40
N LYS A 88 40.01 3.05 -18.70
CA LYS A 88 38.76 2.28 -18.68
C LYS A 88 37.66 3.25 -18.30
N GLN A 89 36.76 3.58 -19.24
CA GLN A 89 35.53 4.28 -18.96
C GLN A 89 34.86 3.53 -17.81
N GLN A 90 34.82 4.14 -16.63
CA GLN A 90 34.02 3.62 -15.53
C GLN A 90 32.59 3.58 -16.05
N ASN A 91 32.04 2.38 -16.21
CA ASN A 91 30.63 2.18 -16.56
C ASN A 91 29.79 2.75 -15.42
N VAL A 92 29.38 4.00 -15.55
CA VAL A 92 28.49 4.67 -14.60
C VAL A 92 27.14 3.96 -14.66
N PHE A 93 26.61 3.55 -13.51
CA PHE A 93 25.29 2.90 -13.44
C PHE A 93 24.20 3.86 -13.94
N PRO A 94 23.28 3.43 -14.83
CA PRO A 94 22.30 4.33 -15.48
C PRO A 94 21.12 4.64 -14.56
N THR A 95 21.35 5.27 -13.41
CA THR A 95 20.33 5.51 -12.37
C THR A 95 19.15 6.32 -12.88
N ASP A 96 19.41 7.44 -13.58
CA ASP A 96 18.36 8.35 -14.05
C ASP A 96 17.52 7.71 -15.16
N GLU A 97 18.18 7.02 -16.10
CA GLU A 97 17.52 6.29 -17.18
C GLU A 97 16.63 5.16 -16.63
N LEU A 98 17.14 4.39 -15.68
CA LEU A 98 16.39 3.32 -15.03
C LEU A 98 15.23 3.88 -14.19
N THR A 99 15.45 4.96 -13.44
CA THR A 99 14.41 5.63 -12.65
C THR A 99 13.28 6.13 -13.54
N ALA A 100 13.62 6.75 -14.68
CA ALA A 100 12.65 7.19 -15.67
C ALA A 100 11.87 6.01 -16.26
N TYR A 101 12.55 4.91 -16.58
CA TYR A 101 11.92 3.70 -17.12
C TYR A 101 10.99 2.99 -16.13
N LEU A 102 11.33 3.04 -14.84
CA LEU A 102 10.49 2.51 -13.75
C LEU A 102 9.32 3.42 -13.37
N SER A 103 9.32 4.66 -13.79
CA SER A 103 8.21 5.59 -13.52
C SER A 103 7.03 5.31 -14.45
N PRO A 104 5.79 5.17 -13.93
CA PRO A 104 4.60 5.11 -14.76
C PRO A 104 4.14 6.49 -15.21
N PHE A 105 4.81 7.56 -14.74
CA PHE A 105 4.36 8.93 -14.80
C PHE A 105 5.04 9.70 -15.93
N SER A 106 4.26 10.49 -16.65
CA SER A 106 4.74 11.50 -17.61
C SER A 106 5.52 12.62 -16.91
N PRO A 107 6.26 13.47 -17.64
CA PRO A 107 6.95 14.64 -17.06
C PRO A 107 6.01 15.57 -16.27
N LYS A 108 4.77 15.78 -16.75
CA LYS A 108 3.74 16.58 -16.06
C LYS A 108 3.35 15.96 -14.72
N GLU A 109 3.11 14.67 -14.70
CA GLU A 109 2.74 13.91 -13.51
C GLU A 109 3.89 13.84 -12.51
N ASN A 110 5.13 13.65 -12.97
CA ASN A 110 6.31 13.71 -12.11
C ASN A 110 6.46 15.10 -11.46
N LYS A 111 6.19 16.19 -12.19
CA LYS A 111 6.20 17.54 -11.61
C LYS A 111 5.18 17.71 -10.48
N ALA A 112 3.99 17.11 -10.59
CA ALA A 112 3.00 17.11 -9.51
C ALA A 112 3.49 16.31 -8.29
N ARG A 113 4.15 15.18 -8.51
CA ARG A 113 4.79 14.38 -7.48
C ARG A 113 5.90 15.14 -6.76
N GLU A 114 6.78 15.80 -7.51
CA GLU A 114 7.87 16.63 -7.00
C GLU A 114 7.34 17.82 -6.17
N LYS A 115 6.23 18.45 -6.59
CA LYS A 115 5.56 19.51 -5.82
C LYS A 115 5.20 19.04 -4.40
N VAL A 116 4.67 17.82 -4.27
CA VAL A 116 4.34 17.24 -2.95
C VAL A 116 5.61 16.98 -2.13
N VAL A 117 6.64 16.39 -2.75
CA VAL A 117 7.93 16.13 -2.09
C VAL A 117 8.55 17.44 -1.60
N GLN A 118 8.57 18.48 -2.45
CA GLN A 118 9.12 19.77 -2.07
C GLN A 118 8.30 20.44 -0.96
N ALA A 119 6.96 20.35 -1.02
CA ALA A 119 6.10 20.85 0.04
C ALA A 119 6.41 20.19 1.41
N MET A 120 6.69 18.88 1.42
CA MET A 120 7.09 18.19 2.64
C MET A 120 8.47 18.63 3.16
N ARG A 121 9.43 18.88 2.26
CA ARG A 121 10.77 19.41 2.60
C ARG A 121 10.73 20.84 3.16
N ASP A 122 9.82 21.67 2.67
CA ASP A 122 9.65 23.07 3.12
C ASP A 122 9.19 23.17 4.59
N ARG A 123 8.64 22.09 5.17
CA ARG A 123 8.09 22.05 6.54
C ARG A 123 8.60 20.82 7.31
N PRO A 124 9.93 20.78 7.59
CA PRO A 124 10.53 19.69 8.35
C PRO A 124 9.97 19.59 9.79
N ASP A 125 9.39 20.65 10.32
CA ASP A 125 8.68 20.65 11.60
C ASP A 125 7.40 19.79 11.57
N LEU A 126 6.67 19.77 10.44
CA LEU A 126 5.49 18.92 10.26
C LEU A 126 5.85 17.53 9.74
N PHE A 127 6.80 17.44 8.81
CA PHE A 127 7.12 16.21 8.09
C PHE A 127 8.40 15.53 8.60
N HIS A 128 8.71 15.68 9.89
CA HIS A 128 9.82 14.93 10.50
C HIS A 128 9.41 13.47 10.78
N PRO A 129 10.38 12.55 10.75
CA PRO A 129 10.11 11.12 10.99
C PRO A 129 9.94 10.74 12.47
N TYR A 130 10.15 11.67 13.41
CA TYR A 130 10.18 11.42 14.86
C TYR A 130 8.86 11.76 15.53
N ASP A 131 7.83 10.95 15.23
CA ASP A 131 6.52 10.99 15.88
C ASP A 131 6.32 9.81 16.88
N ILE A 132 7.41 9.11 17.21
CA ILE A 132 7.39 7.88 18.02
C ILE A 132 6.89 8.16 19.43
N ASP A 133 7.33 9.27 20.02
CA ASP A 133 7.03 9.64 21.41
C ASP A 133 5.68 10.39 21.57
N LEU A 134 5.00 10.70 20.47
CA LEU A 134 3.70 11.36 20.51
C LEU A 134 2.62 10.40 20.97
N SER A 135 1.70 10.91 21.78
CA SER A 135 0.46 10.22 22.11
C SER A 135 -0.39 9.97 20.87
N ARG A 136 -1.32 9.03 20.94
CA ARG A 136 -2.23 8.75 19.81
C ARG A 136 -3.00 10.01 19.37
N ILE A 137 -3.46 10.83 20.30
CA ILE A 137 -4.19 12.07 19.97
C ILE A 137 -3.30 13.05 19.23
N GLU A 138 -2.08 13.28 19.71
CA GLU A 138 -1.12 14.15 19.05
C GLU A 138 -0.75 13.66 17.64
N LYS A 139 -0.62 12.34 17.44
CA LYS A 139 -0.42 11.74 16.12
C LYS A 139 -1.58 11.99 15.16
N LEU A 140 -2.82 11.88 15.66
CA LEU A 140 -4.03 12.16 14.86
C LEU A 140 -4.11 13.64 14.46
N ASP A 141 -3.81 14.55 15.39
CA ASP A 141 -3.81 15.99 15.15
C ASP A 141 -2.70 16.39 14.19
N LEU A 142 -1.47 15.89 14.40
CA LEU A 142 -0.35 16.12 13.49
C LEU A 142 -0.66 15.63 12.06
N ASN A 143 -1.29 14.48 11.92
CA ASN A 143 -1.67 13.95 10.60
C ASN A 143 -2.73 14.83 9.91
N TYR A 144 -3.64 15.41 10.67
CA TYR A 144 -4.61 16.36 10.13
C TYR A 144 -3.94 17.69 9.72
N GLU A 145 -3.00 18.23 10.50
CA GLU A 145 -2.24 19.42 10.15
C GLU A 145 -1.38 19.20 8.88
N ARG A 146 -0.74 18.05 8.74
CA ARG A 146 -0.03 17.65 7.51
C ARG A 146 -0.94 17.66 6.29
N MET A 147 -2.15 17.11 6.41
CA MET A 147 -3.14 17.12 5.34
C MET A 147 -3.58 18.55 5.00
N LYS A 148 -3.90 19.38 6.01
CA LYS A 148 -4.30 20.79 5.81
C LYS A 148 -3.22 21.56 5.05
N TYR A 149 -1.97 21.41 5.43
CA TYR A 149 -0.86 22.07 4.77
C TYR A 149 -0.75 21.67 3.28
N LEU A 150 -0.78 20.37 2.97
CA LEU A 150 -0.69 19.91 1.60
C LEU A 150 -1.88 20.35 0.74
N VAL A 151 -3.08 20.38 1.31
CA VAL A 151 -4.32 20.70 0.59
C VAL A 151 -4.56 22.21 0.50
N LYS A 152 -4.62 22.91 1.65
CA LYS A 152 -5.01 24.33 1.69
C LYS A 152 -3.87 25.26 1.28
N GLU A 153 -2.67 25.06 1.86
CA GLU A 153 -1.57 25.98 1.66
C GLU A 153 -0.83 25.69 0.36
N LYS A 154 -0.49 24.43 0.12
CA LYS A 154 0.30 24.03 -1.07
C LYS A 154 -0.56 23.67 -2.28
N LYS A 155 -1.88 23.47 -2.11
CA LYS A 155 -2.82 23.11 -3.18
C LYS A 155 -2.28 21.97 -4.04
N CYS A 156 -1.88 20.88 -3.36
CA CYS A 156 -1.35 19.68 -4.02
C CYS A 156 -2.46 18.79 -4.58
N PHE A 157 -3.69 18.94 -4.09
CA PHE A 157 -4.85 18.11 -4.43
C PHE A 157 -6.06 18.99 -4.66
N SER A 158 -6.89 18.62 -5.65
CA SER A 158 -8.19 19.22 -5.93
C SER A 158 -9.14 18.22 -6.58
N VAL A 159 -10.44 18.49 -6.48
CA VAL A 159 -11.48 17.71 -7.17
C VAL A 159 -11.35 17.85 -8.68
N ASP A 160 -11.01 19.05 -9.15
CA ASP A 160 -10.78 19.31 -10.58
C ASP A 160 -9.65 18.44 -11.15
N THR A 161 -8.51 18.35 -10.45
CA THR A 161 -7.41 17.46 -10.87
C THR A 161 -7.81 15.99 -10.85
N LEU A 162 -8.60 15.57 -9.85
CA LEU A 162 -9.10 14.19 -9.79
C LEU A 162 -10.03 13.87 -10.95
N GLU A 163 -10.90 14.79 -11.35
CA GLU A 163 -11.89 14.61 -12.42
C GLU A 163 -11.25 14.64 -13.81
N HIS A 164 -10.41 15.64 -14.10
CA HIS A 164 -9.92 15.90 -15.44
C HIS A 164 -8.51 15.40 -15.70
N GLU A 165 -7.69 15.24 -14.64
CA GLU A 165 -6.31 14.80 -14.72
C GLU A 165 -5.99 13.69 -13.69
N PRO A 166 -6.72 12.57 -13.70
CA PRO A 166 -6.58 11.55 -12.65
C PRO A 166 -5.15 11.00 -12.52
N ALA A 167 -4.40 10.90 -13.61
CA ALA A 167 -3.00 10.47 -13.57
C ALA A 167 -2.12 11.45 -12.77
N THR A 168 -2.32 12.76 -12.92
CA THR A 168 -1.65 13.82 -12.16
C THR A 168 -1.99 13.71 -10.67
N HIS A 169 -3.26 13.49 -10.34
CA HIS A 169 -3.71 13.27 -8.96
C HIS A 169 -3.04 12.06 -8.32
N PHE A 170 -3.00 10.90 -9.01
CA PHE A 170 -2.37 9.69 -8.48
C PHE A 170 -0.85 9.79 -8.35
N ALA A 171 -0.20 10.54 -9.23
CA ALA A 171 1.21 10.82 -9.11
C ALA A 171 1.52 11.62 -7.82
N ALA A 172 0.75 12.67 -7.54
CA ALA A 172 0.85 13.43 -6.30
C ALA A 172 0.58 12.55 -5.07
N MET A 173 -0.48 11.73 -5.08
CA MET A 173 -0.81 10.79 -4.00
C MET A 173 0.31 9.79 -3.72
N SER A 174 1.01 9.31 -4.76
CA SER A 174 2.11 8.36 -4.60
C SER A 174 3.26 8.92 -3.75
N ALA A 175 3.53 10.24 -3.83
CA ALA A 175 4.56 10.89 -3.02
C ALA A 175 4.21 10.88 -1.53
N VAL A 176 2.95 11.08 -1.18
CA VAL A 176 2.48 11.01 0.23
C VAL A 176 2.69 9.61 0.81
N ALA A 177 2.44 8.55 0.02
CA ALA A 177 2.59 7.17 0.46
C ALA A 177 4.05 6.80 0.80
N TYR A 178 5.04 7.40 0.14
CA TYR A 178 6.45 7.23 0.51
C TYR A 178 6.76 7.77 1.89
N PHE A 179 6.16 8.88 2.27
CA PHE A 179 6.37 9.49 3.58
C PHE A 179 5.61 8.74 4.68
N ASP A 180 4.27 8.72 4.60
CA ASP A 180 3.39 8.15 5.63
C ASP A 180 2.14 7.51 5.01
N PRO A 181 1.96 6.18 5.16
CA PRO A 181 0.78 5.49 4.65
C PRO A 181 -0.54 6.00 5.27
N ALA A 182 -0.55 6.39 6.55
CA ALA A 182 -1.77 6.87 7.21
C ALA A 182 -2.19 8.25 6.70
N LEU A 183 -1.22 9.16 6.46
CA LEU A 183 -1.49 10.44 5.80
C LEU A 183 -2.01 10.22 4.37
N SER A 184 -1.42 9.27 3.64
CA SER A 184 -1.90 8.89 2.32
C SER A 184 -3.35 8.41 2.35
N VAL A 185 -3.68 7.49 3.27
CA VAL A 185 -5.07 6.99 3.43
C VAL A 185 -6.01 8.11 3.83
N LYS A 186 -5.63 8.99 4.78
CA LYS A 186 -6.46 10.14 5.19
C LYS A 186 -6.77 11.08 4.02
N THR A 187 -5.77 11.38 3.19
CA THR A 187 -5.95 12.20 1.99
C THR A 187 -6.78 11.48 0.93
N MET A 188 -6.58 10.16 0.75
CA MET A 188 -7.40 9.33 -0.14
C MET A 188 -8.87 9.30 0.29
N LEU A 189 -9.17 9.25 1.58
CA LEU A 189 -10.55 9.29 2.08
C LEU A 189 -11.26 10.57 1.67
N GLN A 190 -10.57 11.72 1.69
CA GLN A 190 -11.13 12.99 1.27
C GLN A 190 -11.32 13.08 -0.26
N PHE A 191 -10.29 12.74 -1.04
CA PHE A 191 -10.32 12.96 -2.49
C PHE A 191 -10.80 11.71 -3.25
N ASN A 192 -10.21 10.54 -3.01
CA ASN A 192 -10.52 9.38 -3.82
C ASN A 192 -11.87 8.75 -3.43
N PHE A 193 -12.18 8.69 -2.12
CA PHE A 193 -13.42 8.08 -1.65
C PHE A 193 -14.56 9.09 -1.58
N TRP A 194 -14.42 10.18 -0.83
CA TRP A 194 -15.48 11.19 -0.73
C TRP A 194 -15.73 11.87 -2.08
N ALA A 195 -14.77 12.64 -2.61
CA ALA A 195 -14.95 13.32 -3.89
C ALA A 195 -15.13 12.35 -5.07
N GLY A 196 -14.32 11.30 -5.16
CA GLY A 196 -14.38 10.31 -6.24
C GLY A 196 -15.71 9.56 -6.30
N THR A 197 -16.36 9.32 -5.16
CA THR A 197 -17.70 8.71 -5.15
C THR A 197 -18.78 9.71 -5.57
N LEU A 198 -18.69 10.98 -5.17
CA LEU A 198 -19.57 12.03 -5.67
C LEU A 198 -19.48 12.16 -7.21
N LEU A 199 -18.25 12.09 -7.76
CA LEU A 199 -18.02 12.13 -9.22
C LEU A 199 -18.58 10.88 -9.92
N SER A 200 -18.46 9.71 -9.31
CA SER A 200 -18.82 8.45 -9.97
C SER A 200 -20.27 8.03 -9.79
N LEU A 201 -20.88 8.28 -8.63
CA LEU A 201 -22.26 7.89 -8.30
C LEU A 201 -23.23 9.07 -8.24
N GLY A 202 -22.73 10.28 -8.15
CA GLY A 202 -23.52 11.51 -8.15
C GLY A 202 -23.87 12.00 -9.56
N THR A 203 -24.63 13.09 -9.62
CA THR A 203 -24.98 13.86 -10.80
C THR A 203 -24.69 15.34 -10.57
N GLN A 204 -25.08 16.21 -11.50
CA GLN A 204 -24.85 17.67 -11.42
C GLN A 204 -25.31 18.29 -10.09
N ARG A 205 -26.41 17.78 -9.48
CA ARG A 205 -26.93 18.29 -8.20
C ARG A 205 -25.95 18.17 -7.03
N HIS A 206 -24.95 17.26 -7.13
CA HIS A 206 -23.96 17.02 -6.06
C HIS A 206 -22.68 17.85 -6.22
N ARG A 207 -22.50 18.58 -7.34
CA ARG A 207 -21.28 19.40 -7.57
C ARG A 207 -21.17 20.58 -6.61
N LYS A 208 -22.27 20.97 -5.95
CA LYS A 208 -22.31 22.00 -4.91
C LYS A 208 -21.33 21.78 -3.73
N TYR A 209 -20.81 20.57 -3.59
CA TYR A 209 -19.84 20.21 -2.54
C TYR A 209 -18.37 20.45 -2.91
N PHE A 210 -18.03 20.57 -4.20
CA PHE A 210 -16.67 20.43 -4.70
C PHE A 210 -15.71 21.52 -4.17
N ASP A 211 -16.08 22.80 -4.25
CA ASP A 211 -15.26 23.91 -3.74
C ASP A 211 -14.99 23.77 -2.24
N LYS A 212 -15.97 23.27 -1.48
CA LYS A 212 -15.87 23.05 -0.05
C LYS A 212 -15.02 21.83 0.31
N ILE A 213 -14.86 20.87 -0.61
CA ILE A 213 -13.93 19.73 -0.47
C ILE A 213 -12.49 20.23 -0.59
N ASP A 214 -12.19 21.07 -1.59
CA ASP A 214 -10.86 21.60 -1.87
C ASP A 214 -10.40 22.59 -0.79
N SER A 215 -11.32 23.35 -0.20
CA SER A 215 -11.04 24.24 0.94
C SER A 215 -10.97 23.51 2.29
N LEU A 216 -11.30 22.22 2.36
CA LEU A 216 -11.52 21.43 3.58
C LEU A 216 -12.56 22.05 4.55
N GLU A 217 -13.47 22.89 4.05
CA GLU A 217 -14.63 23.33 4.80
C GLU A 217 -15.61 22.16 5.02
N LEU A 218 -15.67 21.24 4.04
CA LEU A 218 -16.40 19.98 4.17
C LEU A 218 -15.44 18.81 4.07
N MET A 219 -15.06 18.29 5.22
CA MET A 219 -14.38 17.00 5.30
C MET A 219 -15.42 15.89 5.17
N GLY A 220 -15.07 14.88 4.35
CA GLY A 220 -15.93 13.74 4.10
C GLY A 220 -15.38 12.42 4.61
N SER A 221 -16.29 11.48 4.85
CA SER A 221 -15.97 10.09 5.15
C SER A 221 -16.78 9.13 4.27
N TYR A 222 -16.43 7.84 4.34
CA TYR A 222 -17.01 6.79 3.49
C TYR A 222 -17.45 5.61 4.36
N ALA A 223 -18.76 5.45 4.58
CA ALA A 223 -19.35 4.51 5.51
C ALA A 223 -20.13 3.40 4.81
N ILE A 224 -19.41 2.40 4.30
CA ILE A 224 -20.01 1.21 3.69
C ILE A 224 -20.07 0.05 4.69
N THR A 225 -18.97 -0.27 5.38
CA THR A 225 -18.85 -1.44 6.26
C THR A 225 -19.65 -1.26 7.56
N GLU A 226 -20.18 -2.36 8.07
CA GLU A 226 -20.86 -2.46 9.35
C GLU A 226 -20.12 -3.43 10.27
N LEU A 227 -20.40 -3.40 11.57
CA LEU A 227 -19.77 -4.27 12.56
C LEU A 227 -19.89 -5.76 12.17
N ALA A 228 -21.05 -6.19 11.67
CA ALA A 228 -21.29 -7.56 11.21
C ALA A 228 -21.02 -7.78 9.70
N HIS A 229 -20.85 -6.73 8.90
CA HIS A 229 -20.77 -6.82 7.44
C HIS A 229 -19.54 -6.09 6.88
N GLY A 230 -18.38 -6.77 6.88
CA GLY A 230 -17.16 -6.29 6.21
C GLY A 230 -17.09 -6.69 4.74
N SER A 231 -17.00 -8.00 4.46
CA SER A 231 -16.93 -8.55 3.10
C SER A 231 -18.28 -8.66 2.42
N ASN A 232 -19.32 -9.03 3.17
CA ASN A 232 -20.70 -9.13 2.64
C ASN A 232 -21.43 -7.78 2.67
N VAL A 233 -20.96 -6.82 1.87
CA VAL A 233 -21.56 -5.48 1.78
C VAL A 233 -22.97 -5.46 1.14
N ARG A 234 -23.41 -6.57 0.55
CA ARG A 234 -24.82 -6.70 0.13
C ARG A 234 -25.77 -6.89 1.29
N GLY A 235 -25.25 -7.47 2.38
CA GLY A 235 -26.01 -7.79 3.59
C GLY A 235 -26.03 -6.65 4.63
N ILE A 236 -25.55 -5.45 4.32
CA ILE A 236 -25.61 -4.31 5.24
C ILE A 236 -27.07 -4.05 5.63
N GLN A 237 -27.27 -3.65 6.87
CA GLN A 237 -28.59 -3.52 7.50
C GLN A 237 -29.05 -2.09 7.71
N THR A 238 -28.15 -1.10 7.71
CA THR A 238 -28.53 0.32 7.74
C THR A 238 -29.55 0.59 6.66
N THR A 239 -30.64 1.26 7.00
CA THR A 239 -31.74 1.57 6.08
C THR A 239 -31.80 3.05 5.72
N ALA A 240 -32.34 3.33 4.55
CA ALA A 240 -32.73 4.65 4.07
C ALA A 240 -34.16 4.56 3.56
N THR A 241 -35.13 4.93 4.39
CA THR A 241 -36.56 4.83 4.06
C THR A 241 -37.06 6.15 3.51
N TYR A 242 -37.67 6.13 2.35
CA TYR A 242 -38.26 7.33 1.76
C TYR A 242 -39.58 7.72 2.47
N CYS A 243 -39.63 8.95 2.95
CA CYS A 243 -40.78 9.57 3.61
C CYS A 243 -41.43 10.53 2.65
N ALA A 244 -42.58 10.14 2.05
CA ALA A 244 -43.27 10.92 1.00
C ALA A 244 -43.80 12.27 1.52
N ASP A 245 -44.29 12.33 2.75
CA ASP A 245 -44.88 13.53 3.34
C ASP A 245 -43.88 14.68 3.52
N SER A 246 -42.60 14.37 3.71
CA SER A 246 -41.52 15.34 3.95
C SER A 246 -40.50 15.43 2.80
N ASP A 247 -40.66 14.63 1.74
CA ASP A 247 -39.66 14.46 0.65
C ASP A 247 -38.24 14.22 1.14
N THR A 248 -38.10 13.34 2.15
CA THR A 248 -36.81 13.03 2.80
C THR A 248 -36.53 11.53 2.82
N PHE A 249 -35.27 11.16 3.09
CA PHE A 249 -34.91 9.81 3.52
C PHE A 249 -34.63 9.80 5.03
N GLU A 250 -35.23 8.87 5.73
CA GLU A 250 -34.90 8.52 7.10
C GLU A 250 -33.76 7.50 7.10
N ILE A 251 -32.57 7.90 7.59
CA ILE A 251 -31.42 7.02 7.77
C ILE A 251 -31.46 6.43 9.18
N HIS A 252 -31.47 5.09 9.25
CA HIS A 252 -31.62 4.38 10.54
C HIS A 252 -30.65 3.20 10.65
N THR A 253 -30.06 3.03 11.85
CA THR A 253 -29.25 1.87 12.23
C THR A 253 -30.11 0.93 13.07
N PRO A 254 -30.66 -0.17 12.51
CA PRO A 254 -31.69 -0.97 13.19
C PRO A 254 -31.17 -1.86 14.33
N SER A 255 -29.88 -2.13 14.37
CA SER A 255 -29.27 -3.05 15.35
C SER A 255 -27.82 -2.69 15.63
N ARG A 256 -27.20 -3.32 16.63
CA ARG A 256 -25.76 -3.15 16.91
C ARG A 256 -24.89 -3.65 15.76
N GLU A 257 -25.32 -4.72 15.12
CA GLU A 257 -24.65 -5.36 13.98
C GLU A 257 -24.58 -4.43 12.76
N ALA A 258 -25.56 -3.52 12.64
CA ALA A 258 -25.66 -2.50 11.59
C ALA A 258 -24.81 -1.25 11.88
N CYS A 259 -24.16 -1.14 13.04
CA CYS A 259 -23.28 -0.02 13.35
C CYS A 259 -22.19 0.11 12.27
N LYS A 260 -22.07 1.28 11.64
CA LYS A 260 -21.00 1.58 10.70
C LYS A 260 -19.66 1.55 11.43
N TRP A 261 -18.70 0.74 10.94
CA TRP A 261 -17.47 0.44 11.65
C TRP A 261 -16.24 0.60 10.72
N TRP A 262 -15.10 1.00 11.28
CA TRP A 262 -13.87 1.33 10.59
C TRP A 262 -13.95 2.58 9.70
N ILE A 263 -14.79 3.54 10.05
CA ILE A 263 -15.01 4.72 9.23
C ILE A 263 -13.87 5.73 9.40
N GLY A 264 -13.04 5.86 8.38
CA GLY A 264 -11.94 6.81 8.37
C GLY A 264 -12.43 8.26 8.21
N ASN A 265 -11.63 9.22 8.69
CA ASN A 265 -11.97 10.65 8.82
C ASN A 265 -13.16 10.95 9.77
N SER A 266 -13.63 9.98 10.54
CA SER A 266 -14.80 10.14 11.43
C SER A 266 -14.63 11.24 12.48
N ARG A 267 -13.39 11.52 12.92
CA ARG A 267 -13.07 12.58 13.88
C ARG A 267 -13.30 13.98 13.31
N HIS A 268 -13.13 14.19 12.01
CA HIS A 268 -13.15 15.50 11.37
C HIS A 268 -14.22 15.64 10.27
N CYS A 269 -14.96 14.57 9.93
CA CYS A 269 -15.94 14.64 8.84
C CYS A 269 -17.16 15.45 9.23
N HIS A 270 -17.61 16.32 8.32
CA HIS A 270 -18.88 17.04 8.38
C HIS A 270 -19.97 16.29 7.63
N MET A 271 -19.57 15.58 6.57
CA MET A 271 -20.44 14.78 5.71
C MET A 271 -19.97 13.34 5.64
N CYS A 272 -20.90 12.42 5.54
CA CYS A 272 -20.60 11.00 5.38
C CYS A 272 -21.32 10.42 4.16
N LEU A 273 -20.61 9.67 3.30
CA LEU A 273 -21.25 8.82 2.31
C LEU A 273 -21.70 7.54 2.98
N VAL A 274 -22.98 7.44 3.26
CA VAL A 274 -23.58 6.29 3.93
C VAL A 274 -24.20 5.35 2.90
N PHE A 275 -23.74 4.11 2.87
CA PHE A 275 -24.35 3.04 2.11
C PHE A 275 -25.45 2.39 2.96
N ALA A 276 -26.67 2.34 2.43
CA ALA A 276 -27.84 1.83 3.13
C ALA A 276 -28.79 1.10 2.17
N GLN A 277 -29.65 0.24 2.72
CA GLN A 277 -30.75 -0.39 2.00
C GLN A 277 -31.81 0.67 1.70
N LEU A 278 -32.05 0.97 0.42
CA LEU A 278 -33.10 1.91 0.00
C LEU A 278 -34.45 1.25 0.06
N ILE A 279 -35.34 1.81 0.87
CA ILE A 279 -36.74 1.36 1.03
C ILE A 279 -37.67 2.46 0.52
N VAL A 280 -38.53 2.10 -0.46
CA VAL A 280 -39.57 2.99 -0.99
C VAL A 280 -40.91 2.29 -0.85
N GLY A 281 -41.79 2.83 -0.02
CA GLY A 281 -43.01 2.15 0.39
C GLY A 281 -42.70 0.84 1.14
N LYS A 282 -43.08 -0.31 0.54
CA LYS A 282 -42.78 -1.65 1.09
C LYS A 282 -41.64 -2.38 0.37
N GLU A 283 -41.04 -1.78 -0.65
CA GLU A 283 -40.06 -2.42 -1.51
C GLU A 283 -38.64 -2.04 -1.10
N ASN A 284 -37.78 -3.06 -0.94
CA ASN A 284 -36.36 -2.88 -0.76
C ASN A 284 -35.63 -2.92 -2.13
N HIS A 285 -35.08 -1.81 -2.54
CA HIS A 285 -34.34 -1.65 -3.79
C HIS A 285 -32.84 -1.98 -3.65
N GLY A 286 -32.40 -2.46 -2.49
CA GLY A 286 -31.01 -2.83 -2.22
C GLY A 286 -30.13 -1.62 -1.87
N VAL A 287 -28.83 -1.88 -1.83
CA VAL A 287 -27.83 -0.88 -1.38
C VAL A 287 -27.76 0.32 -2.32
N HIS A 288 -27.82 1.51 -1.75
CA HIS A 288 -27.60 2.81 -2.39
C HIS A 288 -26.70 3.69 -1.51
N CYS A 289 -26.19 4.79 -2.06
CA CYS A 289 -25.28 5.69 -1.37
C CYS A 289 -25.94 7.06 -1.17
N PHE A 290 -25.82 7.60 0.07
CA PHE A 290 -26.44 8.84 0.50
C PHE A 290 -25.41 9.80 1.09
N VAL A 291 -25.55 11.09 0.80
CA VAL A 291 -24.79 12.16 1.46
C VAL A 291 -25.51 12.50 2.78
N VAL A 292 -24.94 12.13 3.92
CA VAL A 292 -25.51 12.36 5.24
C VAL A 292 -24.67 13.38 5.99
N PRO A 293 -25.23 14.56 6.36
CA PRO A 293 -24.58 15.47 7.29
C PRO A 293 -24.44 14.80 8.66
N VAL A 294 -23.26 14.89 9.27
CA VAL A 294 -22.97 14.26 10.57
C VAL A 294 -22.49 15.26 11.62
N ARG A 295 -21.93 16.40 11.16
CA ARG A 295 -21.58 17.55 12.03
C ARG A 295 -22.01 18.85 11.37
N ASP A 296 -22.31 19.82 12.19
CA ASP A 296 -22.45 21.22 11.76
C ASP A 296 -21.10 21.76 11.27
N SER A 297 -21.07 22.36 10.10
CA SER A 297 -19.83 22.85 9.48
C SER A 297 -19.24 24.08 10.15
N THR A 298 -20.00 24.77 11.01
CA THR A 298 -19.58 26.00 11.70
C THR A 298 -19.17 25.70 13.16
N SER A 299 -20.02 24.99 13.90
CA SER A 299 -19.77 24.65 15.32
C SER A 299 -18.95 23.37 15.49
N ASN A 300 -18.88 22.52 14.45
CA ASN A 300 -18.30 21.18 14.48
C ASN A 300 -19.00 20.21 15.46
N GLU A 301 -20.17 20.57 15.98
CA GLU A 301 -20.96 19.71 16.87
C GLU A 301 -21.63 18.58 16.06
N ILE A 302 -21.76 17.41 16.72
CA ILE A 302 -22.46 16.27 16.12
C ILE A 302 -23.95 16.60 16.01
N LEU A 303 -24.53 16.34 14.84
CA LEU A 303 -25.94 16.63 14.56
C LEU A 303 -26.87 15.68 15.32
N PRO A 304 -28.13 16.13 15.65
CA PRO A 304 -29.09 15.30 16.32
C PRO A 304 -29.37 13.98 15.57
N GLY A 305 -29.52 12.89 16.34
CA GLY A 305 -29.74 11.55 15.79
C GLY A 305 -28.47 10.84 15.31
N VAL A 306 -27.33 11.52 15.23
CA VAL A 306 -26.04 10.92 14.84
C VAL A 306 -25.24 10.62 16.10
N ILE A 307 -24.64 9.43 16.17
CA ILE A 307 -23.67 9.05 17.20
C ILE A 307 -22.36 8.70 16.50
N ILE A 308 -21.28 9.34 16.91
CA ILE A 308 -19.92 9.08 16.40
C ILE A 308 -19.00 8.74 17.55
N GLY A 309 -18.25 7.67 17.44
CA GLY A 309 -17.22 7.28 18.39
C GLY A 309 -15.96 6.78 17.72
N ASP A 310 -14.95 6.48 18.51
CA ASP A 310 -13.64 6.01 18.07
C ASP A 310 -13.56 4.48 18.17
N CYS A 311 -13.01 3.80 17.14
CA CYS A 311 -12.79 2.35 17.15
C CYS A 311 -11.60 1.92 18.03
N THR A 312 -11.02 2.83 18.78
CA THR A 312 -9.88 2.65 19.71
C THR A 312 -8.53 2.38 19.04
N VAL A 313 -7.60 1.75 19.76
CA VAL A 313 -6.24 1.44 19.28
C VAL A 313 -6.28 0.33 18.25
N LYS A 314 -5.35 0.39 17.30
CA LYS A 314 -5.20 -0.56 16.19
C LYS A 314 -3.79 -1.12 16.17
N GLU A 315 -3.59 -2.20 15.43
CA GLU A 315 -2.27 -2.79 15.19
C GLU A 315 -1.33 -1.81 14.46
N GLY A 316 -1.85 -1.04 13.50
CA GLY A 316 -1.14 -0.04 12.72
C GLY A 316 -2.04 1.11 12.26
N LEU A 317 -1.47 2.03 11.46
CA LEU A 317 -2.13 3.27 11.03
C LEU A 317 -2.70 4.08 12.21
N ASP A 318 -1.93 4.18 13.31
CA ASP A 318 -2.38 4.82 14.55
C ASP A 318 -2.68 6.31 14.40
N ASN A 319 -2.00 6.97 13.47
CA ASN A 319 -2.24 8.36 13.10
C ASN A 319 -3.39 8.56 12.08
N LEU A 320 -4.14 7.50 11.76
CA LEU A 320 -5.40 7.57 11.04
C LEU A 320 -6.56 7.37 12.02
N ASP A 321 -7.50 8.30 12.06
CA ASP A 321 -8.73 8.16 12.82
C ASP A 321 -9.68 7.17 12.11
N ASN A 322 -10.10 6.14 12.86
CA ASN A 322 -11.18 5.25 12.46
C ASN A 322 -12.25 5.26 13.56
N GLY A 323 -13.48 5.53 13.17
CA GLY A 323 -14.60 5.58 14.10
C GLY A 323 -15.75 4.66 13.71
N PHE A 324 -16.77 4.71 14.51
CA PHE A 324 -18.05 4.10 14.25
C PHE A 324 -19.16 5.17 14.19
N LEU A 325 -20.22 4.88 13.44
CA LEU A 325 -21.38 5.75 13.33
C LEU A 325 -22.68 4.96 13.50
N LEU A 326 -23.64 5.56 14.21
CA LEU A 326 -25.02 5.10 14.31
C LEU A 326 -25.95 6.24 13.96
N PHE A 327 -27.05 5.91 13.33
CA PHE A 327 -28.09 6.84 12.90
C PHE A 327 -29.41 6.46 13.57
N ASN A 328 -29.99 7.39 14.30
CA ASN A 328 -31.29 7.23 14.96
C ASN A 328 -32.30 8.15 14.26
N ASN A 329 -32.94 7.64 13.21
CA ASN A 329 -33.97 8.32 12.42
C ASN A 329 -33.52 9.71 11.91
N VAL A 330 -32.34 9.74 11.26
CA VAL A 330 -31.77 10.97 10.71
C VAL A 330 -32.42 11.28 9.36
N HIS A 331 -33.14 12.39 9.26
CA HIS A 331 -33.79 12.83 8.03
C HIS A 331 -32.84 13.64 7.16
N ILE A 332 -32.73 13.28 5.89
CA ILE A 332 -31.96 13.98 4.88
C ILE A 332 -32.81 14.28 3.65
N PRO A 333 -32.58 15.38 2.93
CA PRO A 333 -33.30 15.69 1.69
C PRO A 333 -33.20 14.57 0.67
N ARG A 334 -34.23 14.35 -0.14
CA ARG A 334 -34.26 13.36 -1.24
C ARG A 334 -33.08 13.52 -2.20
N GLU A 335 -32.66 14.74 -2.47
CA GLU A 335 -31.52 15.05 -3.35
C GLU A 335 -30.16 14.55 -2.83
N ASN A 336 -30.08 14.15 -1.58
CA ASN A 336 -28.87 13.59 -1.00
C ASN A 336 -28.58 12.13 -1.44
N LEU A 337 -29.52 11.47 -2.11
CA LEU A 337 -29.28 10.21 -2.80
C LEU A 337 -28.33 10.43 -3.98
N LEU A 338 -27.21 9.69 -4.05
CA LEU A 338 -26.33 9.67 -5.23
C LEU A 338 -27.03 8.89 -6.35
N ASN A 339 -27.61 9.62 -7.28
CA ASN A 339 -28.69 9.13 -8.13
C ASN A 339 -28.30 8.67 -9.55
N LYS A 340 -27.03 8.52 -9.85
CA LYS A 340 -26.59 8.11 -11.21
C LYS A 340 -27.09 6.72 -11.62
N HIS A 341 -27.22 5.81 -10.66
CA HIS A 341 -27.58 4.41 -10.91
C HIS A 341 -28.99 4.04 -10.42
N GLY A 342 -29.67 4.94 -9.74
CA GLY A 342 -31.03 4.79 -9.26
C GLY A 342 -31.47 6.03 -8.52
N ASP A 343 -32.71 6.48 -8.73
CA ASP A 343 -33.28 7.69 -8.17
C ASP A 343 -34.68 7.44 -7.64
N VAL A 344 -35.15 8.30 -6.72
CA VAL A 344 -36.57 8.38 -6.31
C VAL A 344 -37.10 9.70 -6.78
N THR A 345 -38.18 9.66 -7.54
CA THR A 345 -38.86 10.86 -8.05
C THR A 345 -39.63 11.57 -6.93
N GLU A 346 -40.04 12.84 -7.15
CA GLU A 346 -40.91 13.59 -6.22
C GLU A 346 -42.24 12.90 -5.97
N ALA A 347 -42.71 12.09 -6.90
CA ALA A 347 -43.91 11.26 -6.77
C ALA A 347 -43.65 9.96 -5.94
N GLY A 348 -42.49 9.81 -5.33
CA GLY A 348 -42.11 8.63 -4.53
C GLY A 348 -41.91 7.36 -5.35
N LYS A 349 -41.58 7.48 -6.65
CA LYS A 349 -41.38 6.34 -7.54
C LYS A 349 -39.88 6.06 -7.72
N TYR A 350 -39.46 4.82 -7.46
CA TYR A 350 -38.09 4.39 -7.75
C TYR A 350 -37.87 4.17 -9.26
N GLN A 351 -36.72 4.63 -9.78
CA GLN A 351 -36.28 4.46 -11.16
C GLN A 351 -34.83 4.07 -11.25
N SER A 352 -34.44 3.18 -12.15
CA SER A 352 -33.06 2.79 -12.39
C SER A 352 -32.83 2.38 -13.84
N PRO A 353 -31.70 2.73 -14.46
CA PRO A 353 -31.33 2.27 -15.79
C PRO A 353 -30.98 0.77 -15.84
N TYR A 354 -30.80 0.12 -14.70
CA TYR A 354 -30.43 -1.30 -14.60
C TYR A 354 -31.65 -2.19 -14.43
N LYS A 355 -31.68 -3.30 -15.16
CA LYS A 355 -32.79 -4.26 -15.12
C LYS A 355 -32.89 -5.03 -13.79
N ASN A 356 -31.79 -5.19 -13.09
CA ASN A 356 -31.75 -5.91 -11.80
C ASN A 356 -30.77 -5.33 -10.80
N ALA A 357 -31.01 -5.61 -9.51
CA ALA A 357 -30.24 -5.11 -8.38
C ALA A 357 -28.75 -5.54 -8.42
N SER A 358 -28.44 -6.71 -8.98
CA SER A 358 -27.05 -7.20 -9.05
C SER A 358 -26.20 -6.41 -10.04
N GLN A 359 -26.76 -6.02 -11.20
CA GLN A 359 -26.07 -5.19 -12.17
C GLN A 359 -25.82 -3.79 -11.62
N ARG A 360 -26.82 -3.19 -10.97
CA ARG A 360 -26.69 -1.89 -10.32
C ARG A 360 -25.62 -1.91 -9.22
N PHE A 361 -25.67 -2.91 -8.35
CA PHE A 361 -24.69 -3.08 -7.29
C PHE A 361 -23.25 -3.24 -7.84
N GLY A 362 -23.08 -4.03 -8.91
CA GLY A 362 -21.79 -4.15 -9.59
C GLY A 362 -21.26 -2.82 -10.12
N ALA A 363 -22.12 -1.99 -10.71
CA ALA A 363 -21.77 -0.66 -11.19
C ALA A 363 -21.38 0.29 -10.05
N MET A 364 -22.07 0.22 -8.91
CA MET A 364 -21.72 0.99 -7.70
C MET A 364 -20.37 0.58 -7.12
N LEU A 365 -20.05 -0.72 -7.08
CA LEU A 365 -18.79 -1.23 -6.55
C LEU A 365 -17.58 -0.99 -7.48
N SER A 366 -17.80 -0.56 -8.71
CA SER A 366 -16.69 -0.21 -9.62
C SER A 366 -15.78 0.89 -9.05
N THR A 367 -16.29 1.71 -8.13
CA THR A 367 -15.51 2.71 -7.38
C THR A 367 -14.40 2.09 -6.54
N LEU A 368 -14.55 0.86 -6.04
CA LEU A 368 -13.55 0.16 -5.24
C LEU A 368 -12.30 -0.24 -6.04
N THR A 369 -12.38 -0.28 -7.37
CA THR A 369 -11.22 -0.57 -8.24
C THR A 369 -10.10 0.46 -8.03
N MET A 370 -10.45 1.71 -7.79
CA MET A 370 -9.51 2.79 -7.49
C MET A 370 -8.73 2.54 -6.18
N GLY A 371 -9.43 2.13 -5.13
CA GLY A 371 -8.82 1.79 -3.84
C GLY A 371 -7.83 0.64 -3.97
N ARG A 372 -8.21 -0.45 -4.65
CA ARG A 372 -7.34 -1.62 -4.88
C ARG A 372 -6.08 -1.27 -5.66
N TYR A 373 -6.22 -0.48 -6.72
CA TYR A 373 -5.07 0.03 -7.47
C TYR A 373 -4.12 0.84 -6.59
N SER A 374 -4.64 1.77 -5.80
CA SER A 374 -3.86 2.61 -4.89
C SER A 374 -3.11 1.79 -3.82
N ILE A 375 -3.73 0.72 -3.31
CA ILE A 375 -3.10 -0.20 -2.36
C ILE A 375 -1.96 -0.98 -2.99
N CYS A 376 -2.08 -1.43 -4.25
CA CYS A 376 -0.98 -2.08 -4.96
C CYS A 376 0.27 -1.19 -4.98
N GLY A 377 0.10 0.10 -5.29
CA GLY A 377 1.17 1.09 -5.26
C GLY A 377 1.76 1.29 -3.86
N SER A 378 0.92 1.53 -2.86
CA SER A 378 1.34 1.76 -1.46
C SER A 378 2.05 0.54 -0.86
N SER A 379 1.58 -0.66 -1.17
CA SER A 379 2.22 -1.92 -0.76
C SER A 379 3.62 -2.07 -1.37
N THR A 380 3.77 -1.77 -2.66
CA THR A 380 5.06 -1.80 -3.37
C THR A 380 6.03 -0.76 -2.81
N VAL A 381 5.54 0.43 -2.44
CA VAL A 381 6.32 1.47 -1.75
C VAL A 381 6.83 1.00 -0.39
N SER A 382 6.00 0.31 0.39
CA SER A 382 6.40 -0.25 1.70
C SER A 382 7.55 -1.26 1.56
N LEU A 383 7.50 -2.13 0.54
CA LEU A 383 8.60 -3.04 0.23
C LEU A 383 9.86 -2.27 -0.21
N ALA A 384 9.73 -1.26 -1.07
CA ALA A 384 10.85 -0.44 -1.54
C ALA A 384 11.61 0.23 -0.38
N LYS A 385 10.88 0.85 0.54
CA LYS A 385 11.46 1.49 1.75
C LYS A 385 12.25 0.50 2.59
N THR A 386 11.68 -0.67 2.83
CA THR A 386 12.32 -1.71 3.65
C THR A 386 13.53 -2.29 2.94
N LEU A 387 13.46 -2.51 1.63
CA LEU A 387 14.61 -2.96 0.82
C LEU A 387 15.75 -1.94 0.86
N ALA A 388 15.46 -0.65 0.63
CA ALA A 388 16.47 0.40 0.66
C ALA A 388 17.20 0.43 2.02
N THR A 389 16.44 0.39 3.12
CA THR A 389 16.98 0.36 4.49
C THR A 389 17.83 -0.90 4.73
N THR A 390 17.33 -2.08 4.35
CA THR A 390 18.00 -3.35 4.62
C THR A 390 19.25 -3.53 3.77
N ILE A 391 19.23 -3.08 2.51
CA ILE A 391 20.39 -3.13 1.61
C ILE A 391 21.46 -2.18 2.15
N GLY A 392 21.13 -0.92 2.46
CA GLY A 392 22.08 0.04 3.02
C GLY A 392 22.71 -0.45 4.31
N PHE A 393 21.88 -0.92 5.26
CA PHE A 393 22.38 -1.57 6.47
C PHE A 393 23.36 -2.71 6.17
N SER A 394 23.04 -3.55 5.19
CA SER A 394 23.85 -4.75 4.90
C SER A 394 25.21 -4.42 4.29
N PHE A 395 25.35 -3.28 3.62
CA PHE A 395 26.64 -2.81 3.13
C PHE A 395 27.50 -2.20 4.22
N GLU A 396 26.92 -1.58 5.23
CA GLU A 396 27.64 -0.89 6.30
C GLU A 396 27.91 -1.79 7.50
N ARG A 397 26.94 -2.62 7.90
CA ARG A 397 27.07 -3.50 9.07
C ARG A 397 28.13 -4.57 8.83
N ARG A 398 29.08 -4.68 9.76
CA ARG A 398 30.13 -5.67 9.73
C ARG A 398 29.91 -6.69 10.84
N GLN A 399 30.13 -7.96 10.54
CA GLN A 399 30.08 -9.07 11.49
C GLN A 399 30.96 -10.21 10.98
N PHE A 400 31.71 -10.82 11.88
CA PHE A 400 32.57 -11.94 11.58
C PHE A 400 33.64 -11.64 10.51
N GLY A 401 34.59 -12.52 10.38
CA GLY A 401 35.65 -12.40 9.39
C GLY A 401 36.77 -13.36 9.67
N ILE A 402 37.90 -13.15 9.00
CA ILE A 402 39.15 -13.90 9.23
C ILE A 402 39.78 -13.32 10.48
N SER A 403 40.30 -14.19 11.38
CA SER A 403 40.99 -13.78 12.60
C SER A 403 42.09 -12.73 12.30
N ASN A 404 42.14 -11.69 13.11
CA ASN A 404 43.06 -10.55 12.97
C ASN A 404 42.87 -9.69 11.69
N LYS A 405 41.75 -9.76 11.05
CA LYS A 405 41.33 -8.85 9.96
C LYS A 405 40.03 -8.13 10.34
N PRO A 406 39.73 -6.97 9.71
CA PRO A 406 38.45 -6.31 9.90
C PRO A 406 37.27 -7.26 9.56
N GLU A 407 36.17 -7.13 10.31
CA GLU A 407 34.96 -7.87 10.04
C GLU A 407 34.39 -7.57 8.63
N ASN A 408 33.74 -8.55 8.06
CA ASN A 408 33.13 -8.42 6.72
C ASN A 408 31.79 -7.67 6.76
N PRO A 409 31.48 -6.83 5.74
CA PRO A 409 30.11 -6.36 5.53
C PRO A 409 29.16 -7.54 5.43
N VAL A 410 28.01 -7.44 6.10
CA VAL A 410 27.07 -8.59 6.15
C VAL A 410 26.46 -8.92 4.79
N ILE A 411 26.45 -7.98 3.85
CA ILE A 411 26.02 -8.25 2.47
C ILE A 411 26.88 -9.33 1.79
N ASN A 412 28.12 -9.52 2.18
CA ASN A 412 29.03 -10.51 1.60
C ASN A 412 28.66 -11.96 1.95
N PHE A 413 27.80 -12.16 2.97
CA PHE A 413 27.35 -13.50 3.32
C PHE A 413 26.27 -14.00 2.36
N GLN A 414 26.41 -15.23 1.87
CA GLN A 414 25.48 -15.84 0.93
C GLN A 414 24.05 -15.88 1.47
N ALA A 415 23.86 -16.15 2.77
CA ALA A 415 22.54 -16.14 3.41
C ALA A 415 21.85 -14.76 3.35
N GLN A 416 22.63 -13.68 3.33
CA GLN A 416 22.11 -12.32 3.16
C GLN A 416 21.70 -12.07 1.69
N LYS A 417 22.62 -12.32 0.75
CA LYS A 417 22.37 -12.15 -0.69
C LYS A 417 21.17 -13.00 -1.18
N HIS A 418 21.13 -14.28 -0.79
CA HIS A 418 20.06 -15.21 -1.19
C HIS A 418 18.68 -14.88 -0.61
N THR A 419 18.60 -14.00 0.40
CA THR A 419 17.33 -13.47 0.91
C THR A 419 16.98 -12.15 0.24
N ILE A 420 17.89 -11.19 0.21
CA ILE A 420 17.61 -9.81 -0.20
C ILE A 420 17.44 -9.71 -1.72
N TYR A 421 18.33 -10.31 -2.53
CA TYR A 421 18.33 -10.13 -3.99
C TYR A 421 17.07 -10.70 -4.68
N PRO A 422 16.53 -11.88 -4.28
CA PRO A 422 15.25 -12.33 -4.80
C PRO A 422 14.08 -11.39 -4.46
N MET A 423 14.07 -10.77 -3.27
CA MET A 423 13.05 -9.80 -2.88
C MET A 423 13.19 -8.48 -3.64
N LEU A 424 14.42 -8.09 -3.99
CA LEU A 424 14.66 -6.96 -4.89
C LEU A 424 14.12 -7.26 -6.31
N ALA A 425 14.31 -8.47 -6.81
CA ALA A 425 13.74 -8.90 -8.08
C ALA A 425 12.20 -8.94 -8.07
N GLU A 426 11.59 -9.44 -6.98
CA GLU A 426 10.13 -9.37 -6.77
C GLU A 426 9.63 -7.91 -6.78
N TYR A 427 10.36 -6.98 -6.15
CA TYR A 427 9.99 -5.56 -6.17
C TYR A 427 9.86 -5.03 -7.60
N PHE A 428 10.82 -5.31 -8.50
CA PHE A 428 10.74 -4.85 -9.89
C PHE A 428 9.55 -5.46 -10.62
N ALA A 429 9.27 -6.73 -10.42
CA ALA A 429 8.09 -7.39 -10.98
C ALA A 429 6.79 -6.72 -10.49
N PHE A 430 6.68 -6.45 -9.19
CA PHE A 430 5.50 -5.82 -8.58
C PHE A 430 5.39 -4.34 -8.96
N ARG A 431 6.51 -3.65 -9.13
CA ARG A 431 6.52 -2.29 -9.64
C ARG A 431 5.95 -2.21 -11.05
N PHE A 432 6.38 -3.08 -11.96
CA PHE A 432 5.83 -3.13 -13.31
C PHE A 432 4.36 -3.57 -13.34
N ALA A 433 3.94 -4.50 -12.48
CA ALA A 433 2.54 -4.87 -12.33
C ALA A 433 1.67 -3.69 -11.84
N SER A 434 2.14 -2.95 -10.82
CA SER A 434 1.48 -1.74 -10.33
C SER A 434 1.41 -0.64 -11.40
N ASN A 435 2.47 -0.45 -12.19
CA ASN A 435 2.51 0.49 -13.30
C ASN A 435 1.53 0.10 -14.42
N HIS A 436 1.40 -1.20 -14.69
CA HIS A 436 0.42 -1.72 -15.65
C HIS A 436 -1.03 -1.42 -15.20
N LEU A 437 -1.34 -1.64 -13.90
CA LEU A 437 -2.64 -1.25 -13.34
C LEU A 437 -2.89 0.25 -13.43
N HIS A 438 -1.86 1.08 -13.16
CA HIS A 438 -1.97 2.53 -13.32
C HIS A 438 -2.37 2.90 -14.75
N HIS A 439 -1.67 2.36 -15.73
CA HIS A 439 -1.96 2.61 -17.14
C HIS A 439 -3.38 2.17 -17.54
N LEU A 440 -3.80 0.96 -17.12
CA LEU A 440 -5.16 0.47 -17.36
C LEU A 440 -6.22 1.33 -16.68
N TYR A 441 -5.96 1.81 -15.46
CA TYR A 441 -6.92 2.63 -14.73
C TYR A 441 -7.09 4.02 -15.35
N VAL A 442 -6.00 4.67 -15.73
CA VAL A 442 -6.02 6.01 -16.34
C VAL A 442 -6.68 5.97 -17.72
N ASN A 443 -6.39 4.94 -18.53
CA ASN A 443 -6.90 4.79 -19.89
C ASN A 443 -8.08 3.81 -19.97
N ARG A 444 -8.84 3.65 -18.88
CA ARG A 444 -9.95 2.68 -18.83
C ARG A 444 -11.06 3.01 -19.80
N THR A 445 -11.56 1.98 -20.45
CA THR A 445 -12.74 2.00 -21.32
C THR A 445 -13.76 0.97 -20.83
N PRO A 446 -15.00 0.97 -21.34
CA PRO A 446 -15.97 -0.08 -21.02
C PRO A 446 -15.42 -1.49 -21.30
N GLU A 447 -14.66 -1.68 -22.36
CA GLU A 447 -14.08 -2.96 -22.80
C GLU A 447 -12.99 -3.44 -21.85
N THR A 448 -12.17 -2.53 -21.33
CA THR A 448 -11.07 -2.86 -20.39
C THR A 448 -11.51 -2.94 -18.94
N SER A 449 -12.74 -2.51 -18.62
CA SER A 449 -13.24 -2.43 -17.23
C SER A 449 -13.25 -3.77 -16.51
N GLN A 450 -13.61 -4.87 -17.19
CA GLN A 450 -13.62 -6.19 -16.60
C GLN A 450 -12.19 -6.69 -16.30
N THR A 451 -11.27 -6.51 -17.24
CA THR A 451 -9.86 -6.86 -17.06
C THR A 451 -9.24 -6.07 -15.89
N LEU A 452 -9.49 -4.76 -15.85
CA LEU A 452 -9.04 -3.89 -14.78
C LEU A 452 -9.59 -4.34 -13.41
N HIS A 453 -10.88 -4.70 -13.33
CA HIS A 453 -11.50 -5.20 -12.10
C HIS A 453 -10.80 -6.48 -11.59
N VAL A 454 -10.56 -7.44 -12.47
CA VAL A 454 -9.95 -8.74 -12.12
C VAL A 454 -8.48 -8.58 -11.76
N LEU A 455 -7.71 -7.84 -12.57
CA LEU A 455 -6.29 -7.60 -12.29
C LEU A 455 -6.11 -6.78 -11.00
N SER A 456 -6.93 -5.75 -10.75
CA SER A 456 -6.84 -4.98 -9.51
C SER A 456 -7.15 -5.83 -8.28
N ALA A 457 -8.11 -6.76 -8.35
CA ALA A 457 -8.41 -7.71 -7.28
C ALA A 457 -7.25 -8.70 -7.05
N GLY A 458 -6.78 -9.34 -8.11
CA GLY A 458 -5.71 -10.33 -8.04
C GLY A 458 -4.36 -9.74 -7.61
N PHE A 459 -3.95 -8.60 -8.20
CA PHE A 459 -2.69 -7.95 -7.84
C PHE A 459 -2.74 -7.40 -6.41
N LYS A 460 -3.84 -6.76 -6.00
CA LYS A 460 -3.98 -6.31 -4.60
C LYS A 460 -3.79 -7.49 -3.64
N ALA A 461 -4.49 -8.59 -3.85
CA ALA A 461 -4.40 -9.76 -2.98
C ALA A 461 -3.00 -10.38 -2.96
N TYR A 462 -2.38 -10.56 -4.12
CA TYR A 462 -1.07 -11.20 -4.24
C TYR A 462 0.07 -10.32 -3.75
N LEU A 463 0.11 -9.04 -4.18
CA LEU A 463 1.19 -8.12 -3.82
C LEU A 463 1.21 -7.84 -2.33
N THR A 464 0.05 -7.61 -1.71
CA THR A 464 0.00 -7.31 -0.28
C THR A 464 0.44 -8.48 0.57
N ASP A 465 0.09 -9.71 0.21
CA ASP A 465 0.53 -10.91 0.91
C ASP A 465 2.05 -11.15 0.77
N ARG A 466 2.56 -11.06 -0.47
CA ARG A 466 3.98 -11.23 -0.75
C ARG A 466 4.84 -10.15 -0.10
N ASN A 467 4.43 -8.90 -0.22
CA ASN A 467 5.16 -7.77 0.36
C ASN A 467 5.21 -7.83 1.89
N GLN A 468 4.10 -8.20 2.57
CA GLN A 468 4.09 -8.38 4.02
C GLN A 468 5.13 -9.42 4.46
N SER A 469 5.15 -10.56 3.78
CA SER A 469 6.11 -11.62 4.06
C SER A 469 7.56 -11.17 3.81
N SER A 470 7.79 -10.42 2.74
CA SER A 470 9.13 -9.91 2.39
C SER A 470 9.61 -8.83 3.36
N ILE A 471 8.74 -7.88 3.76
CA ILE A 471 9.06 -6.84 4.74
C ILE A 471 9.47 -7.45 6.09
N LEU A 472 8.73 -8.47 6.55
CA LEU A 472 9.06 -9.19 7.79
C LEU A 472 10.44 -9.86 7.72
N LYS A 473 10.75 -10.54 6.62
CA LYS A 473 12.05 -11.18 6.40
C LYS A 473 13.21 -10.16 6.30
N LEU A 474 12.97 -9.03 5.66
CA LEU A 474 13.96 -7.95 5.56
C LEU A 474 14.27 -7.33 6.93
N ARG A 475 13.27 -7.18 7.82
CA ARG A 475 13.49 -6.77 9.20
C ARG A 475 14.45 -7.72 9.93
N GLU A 476 14.27 -9.04 9.76
CA GLU A 476 15.15 -10.05 10.36
C GLU A 476 16.61 -9.91 9.86
N LYS A 477 16.80 -9.49 8.60
CA LYS A 477 18.12 -9.29 7.99
C LYS A 477 18.89 -8.08 8.55
N CYS A 478 18.21 -7.20 9.27
CA CYS A 478 18.83 -6.10 10.02
C CYS A 478 19.21 -6.47 11.48
N GLY A 479 19.06 -7.75 11.88
CA GLY A 479 19.38 -8.22 13.22
C GLY A 479 18.65 -7.46 14.33
N GLY A 480 19.30 -7.23 15.46
CA GLY A 480 18.72 -6.51 16.60
C GLY A 480 18.39 -5.05 16.29
N LEU A 481 19.19 -4.38 15.46
CA LEU A 481 18.92 -3.00 15.06
C LEU A 481 17.62 -2.87 14.23
N GLY A 482 17.24 -3.88 13.46
CA GLY A 482 15.97 -3.91 12.74
C GLY A 482 14.74 -3.92 13.66
N TYR A 483 14.90 -4.23 14.94
CA TYR A 483 13.80 -4.21 15.93
C TYR A 483 13.55 -2.81 16.53
N SER A 484 14.48 -1.88 16.35
CA SER A 484 14.30 -0.50 16.80
C SER A 484 13.20 0.22 16.01
N GLN A 485 12.28 0.89 16.70
CA GLN A 485 11.25 1.73 16.08
C GLN A 485 11.83 2.92 15.31
N LEU A 486 13.04 3.38 15.64
CA LEU A 486 13.72 4.46 14.94
C LEU A 486 13.89 4.19 13.44
N ASN A 487 14.01 2.93 13.04
CA ASN A 487 14.15 2.53 11.64
C ASN A 487 12.81 2.41 10.91
N ARG A 488 11.69 2.51 11.62
CA ARG A 488 10.33 2.45 11.09
C ARG A 488 9.97 1.15 10.36
N ILE A 489 10.83 0.11 10.40
CA ILE A 489 10.53 -1.18 9.77
C ILE A 489 9.37 -1.87 10.50
N GLY A 490 9.40 -1.90 11.85
CA GLY A 490 8.29 -2.42 12.65
C GLY A 490 6.98 -1.68 12.41
N LEU A 491 7.02 -0.34 12.33
CA LEU A 491 5.88 0.48 11.96
C LEU A 491 5.39 0.19 10.54
N THR A 492 6.32 -0.04 9.59
CA THR A 492 5.95 -0.41 8.22
C THR A 492 5.26 -1.77 8.18
N ILE A 493 5.70 -2.77 8.96
CA ILE A 493 5.06 -4.08 9.10
C ILE A 493 3.61 -3.90 9.59
N ALA A 494 3.43 -3.18 10.69
CA ALA A 494 2.12 -2.94 11.32
C ALA A 494 1.17 -2.17 10.38
N ASN A 495 1.65 -1.08 9.77
CA ASN A 495 0.84 -0.26 8.85
C ASN A 495 0.48 -1.00 7.55
N HIS A 496 1.33 -1.92 7.11
CA HIS A 496 1.10 -2.67 5.87
C HIS A 496 0.14 -3.85 6.07
N ASP A 497 0.06 -4.42 7.27
CA ASP A 497 -0.71 -5.65 7.49
C ASP A 497 -2.19 -5.51 7.12
N ILE A 498 -2.80 -4.37 7.43
CA ILE A 498 -4.20 -4.10 7.08
C ILE A 498 -4.45 -4.09 5.55
N PHE A 499 -3.42 -3.90 4.73
CA PHE A 499 -3.55 -3.93 3.28
C PHE A 499 -4.02 -5.29 2.75
N LYS A 500 -3.87 -6.36 3.52
CA LYS A 500 -4.41 -7.68 3.17
C LYS A 500 -5.94 -7.78 3.37
N THR A 501 -6.51 -6.89 4.17
CA THR A 501 -7.89 -6.98 4.65
C THR A 501 -8.81 -5.92 4.03
N PHE A 502 -8.46 -4.64 4.14
CA PHE A 502 -9.34 -3.58 3.63
C PHE A 502 -9.32 -3.48 2.09
N GLU A 503 -10.30 -2.80 1.49
CA GLU A 503 -10.58 -2.80 0.04
C GLU A 503 -10.86 -4.21 -0.53
N GLY A 504 -11.32 -5.09 0.35
CA GLY A 504 -11.62 -6.50 0.10
C GLY A 504 -10.54 -7.43 0.66
N ASP A 505 -10.97 -8.34 1.52
CA ASP A 505 -10.11 -9.41 2.04
C ASP A 505 -9.48 -10.21 0.90
N ASN A 506 -8.20 -10.57 1.02
CA ASN A 506 -7.45 -11.22 -0.04
C ASN A 506 -8.08 -12.55 -0.50
N THR A 507 -8.64 -13.34 0.45
CA THR A 507 -9.35 -14.59 0.13
C THR A 507 -10.58 -14.33 -0.73
N VAL A 508 -11.34 -13.27 -0.40
CA VAL A 508 -12.52 -12.87 -1.17
C VAL A 508 -12.12 -12.37 -2.56
N LEU A 509 -11.05 -11.58 -2.65
CA LEU A 509 -10.56 -11.07 -3.94
C LEU A 509 -10.05 -12.18 -4.87
N PHE A 510 -9.35 -13.18 -4.36
CA PHE A 510 -8.98 -14.35 -5.17
C PHE A 510 -10.20 -15.13 -5.66
N GLN A 511 -11.27 -15.21 -4.88
CA GLN A 511 -12.51 -15.83 -5.36
C GLN A 511 -13.17 -15.02 -6.48
N GLU A 512 -13.07 -13.68 -6.49
CA GLU A 512 -13.54 -12.87 -7.63
C GLU A 512 -12.72 -13.15 -8.90
N VAL A 513 -11.41 -13.33 -8.78
CA VAL A 513 -10.55 -13.78 -9.89
C VAL A 513 -11.01 -15.16 -10.39
N SER A 514 -11.24 -16.13 -9.50
CA SER A 514 -11.70 -17.46 -9.86
C SER A 514 -13.06 -17.47 -10.57
N LYS A 515 -13.99 -16.63 -10.12
CA LYS A 515 -15.28 -16.46 -10.80
C LYS A 515 -15.11 -16.03 -12.26
N TYR A 516 -14.21 -15.08 -12.50
CA TYR A 516 -13.87 -14.62 -13.84
C TYR A 516 -13.26 -15.74 -14.69
N LEU A 517 -12.28 -16.48 -14.14
CA LEU A 517 -11.63 -17.59 -14.86
C LEU A 517 -12.62 -18.69 -15.25
N LEU A 518 -13.49 -19.11 -14.33
CA LEU A 518 -14.50 -20.12 -14.59
C LEU A 518 -15.58 -19.65 -15.55
N ALA A 519 -15.98 -18.39 -15.48
CA ALA A 519 -16.96 -17.82 -16.43
C ALA A 519 -16.38 -17.79 -17.85
N ASN A 520 -15.13 -17.41 -18.02
CA ASN A 520 -14.47 -17.41 -19.33
C ASN A 520 -14.23 -18.83 -19.85
N PHE A 521 -13.80 -19.76 -18.98
CA PHE A 521 -13.66 -21.17 -19.37
C PHE A 521 -14.97 -21.75 -19.89
N LYS A 522 -16.10 -21.50 -19.20
CA LYS A 522 -17.43 -21.94 -19.63
C LYS A 522 -17.80 -21.36 -21.00
N ASN A 523 -17.55 -20.07 -21.21
CA ASN A 523 -17.84 -19.38 -22.47
C ASN A 523 -17.02 -19.96 -23.62
N ILE A 524 -15.72 -20.24 -23.40
CA ILE A 524 -14.84 -20.88 -24.38
C ILE A 524 -15.34 -22.29 -24.73
N MET A 525 -15.71 -23.08 -23.72
CA MET A 525 -16.22 -24.44 -23.93
C MET A 525 -17.61 -24.46 -24.57
N SER A 526 -18.46 -23.44 -24.36
CA SER A 526 -19.80 -23.33 -24.93
C SER A 526 -19.82 -22.75 -26.34
N GLN A 527 -18.87 -21.88 -26.67
CA GLN A 527 -18.73 -21.27 -27.98
C GLN A 527 -17.76 -22.10 -28.83
N LYS A 528 -18.25 -23.13 -29.48
CA LYS A 528 -17.44 -23.95 -30.39
C LYS A 528 -16.76 -23.15 -31.53
N TYR A 529 -17.20 -21.94 -31.84
CA TYR A 529 -16.62 -21.07 -32.87
C TYR A 529 -17.12 -19.61 -32.67
N SER A 530 -16.45 -18.73 -31.93
CA SER A 530 -16.48 -17.30 -32.22
C SER A 530 -15.31 -16.56 -31.59
N ASN A 531 -14.74 -15.65 -32.35
CA ASN A 531 -13.57 -14.81 -32.08
C ASN A 531 -13.80 -13.89 -30.86
N VAL A 532 -13.51 -14.35 -29.67
CA VAL A 532 -13.40 -13.47 -28.50
C VAL A 532 -11.97 -13.54 -27.97
N PHE A 533 -11.20 -12.53 -28.31
CA PHE A 533 -9.86 -12.30 -27.80
C PHE A 533 -9.93 -11.79 -26.35
N SER A 534 -9.96 -12.71 -25.39
CA SER A 534 -9.46 -12.46 -24.06
C SER A 534 -8.14 -13.23 -23.90
N SER A 535 -7.18 -12.69 -23.16
CA SER A 535 -5.90 -13.35 -22.94
C SER A 535 -6.06 -14.81 -22.48
N VAL A 536 -6.93 -15.06 -21.51
CA VAL A 536 -7.24 -16.41 -21.00
C VAL A 536 -7.91 -17.30 -22.07
N GLY A 537 -8.77 -16.73 -22.91
CA GLY A 537 -9.42 -17.48 -24.00
C GLY A 537 -8.45 -17.93 -25.08
N TYR A 538 -7.47 -17.08 -25.40
CA TYR A 538 -6.43 -17.40 -26.35
C TYR A 538 -5.53 -18.56 -25.86
N TYR A 539 -5.09 -18.49 -24.60
CA TYR A 539 -4.23 -19.50 -24.01
C TYR A 539 -4.89 -20.90 -23.93
N VAL A 540 -6.15 -20.95 -23.50
CA VAL A 540 -6.90 -22.24 -23.39
C VAL A 540 -7.15 -22.85 -24.77
N LEU A 541 -7.40 -22.03 -25.82
CA LEU A 541 -7.65 -22.54 -27.18
C LEU A 541 -6.36 -23.02 -27.86
N ASP A 542 -5.26 -22.31 -27.67
CA ASP A 542 -3.97 -22.64 -28.27
C ASP A 542 -3.41 -23.95 -27.73
N SER A 543 -3.54 -24.20 -26.43
CA SER A 543 -3.05 -25.43 -25.81
C SER A 543 -3.93 -26.66 -26.04
N LEU A 544 -5.23 -26.49 -26.21
CA LEU A 544 -6.11 -27.58 -26.65
C LEU A 544 -5.74 -28.08 -28.05
N ASN A 545 -5.12 -27.24 -28.88
CA ASN A 545 -4.63 -27.59 -30.21
C ASN A 545 -3.15 -27.97 -30.25
N SER A 546 -2.36 -27.54 -29.27
CA SER A 546 -0.94 -27.92 -29.19
C SER A 546 -0.82 -29.25 -28.47
N ASN A 547 -0.48 -30.31 -29.19
CA ASN A 547 0.19 -31.47 -28.65
C ASN A 547 1.50 -31.04 -28.00
N VAL A 548 1.47 -30.45 -26.81
CA VAL A 548 2.64 -30.19 -25.99
C VAL A 548 3.12 -31.52 -25.41
N LYS A 549 3.63 -32.36 -26.31
CA LYS A 549 4.54 -33.44 -25.90
C LYS A 549 5.75 -32.71 -25.31
N GLY A 550 5.91 -32.87 -23.99
CA GLY A 550 6.90 -32.20 -23.19
C GLY A 550 8.25 -32.08 -23.94
N ARG A 551 8.68 -30.87 -24.22
CA ARG A 551 10.09 -30.62 -24.51
C ARG A 551 10.83 -30.94 -23.21
N HIS A 552 11.41 -32.15 -23.18
CA HIS A 552 12.29 -32.56 -22.09
C HIS A 552 13.46 -31.58 -22.07
N LEU A 553 13.42 -30.63 -21.15
CA LEU A 553 14.54 -29.73 -20.88
C LEU A 553 15.76 -30.55 -20.49
N ARG A 554 16.85 -30.30 -21.19
CA ARG A 554 18.09 -31.08 -21.02
C ARG A 554 19.13 -30.33 -20.18
N ASN A 555 19.08 -28.97 -20.16
CA ASN A 555 20.13 -28.14 -19.57
C ASN A 555 19.58 -27.02 -18.65
N ALA A 556 20.42 -26.55 -17.73
CA ALA A 556 20.11 -25.46 -16.80
C ALA A 556 19.84 -24.11 -17.51
N THR A 557 20.47 -23.88 -18.64
CA THR A 557 20.29 -22.68 -19.48
C THR A 557 18.87 -22.54 -20.01
N ASP A 558 18.16 -23.66 -20.17
CA ASP A 558 16.80 -23.70 -20.68
C ASP A 558 15.80 -23.07 -19.67
N LEU A 559 16.16 -23.05 -18.35
CA LEU A 559 15.33 -22.39 -17.32
C LEU A 559 15.15 -20.89 -17.53
N LEU A 560 16.06 -20.24 -18.23
CA LEU A 560 16.05 -18.82 -18.54
C LEU A 560 15.61 -18.50 -19.97
N ASP A 561 15.28 -19.53 -20.77
CA ASP A 561 14.65 -19.35 -22.06
C ASP A 561 13.21 -18.85 -21.89
N SER A 562 12.90 -17.74 -22.56
CA SER A 562 11.59 -17.08 -22.40
C SER A 562 10.44 -17.96 -22.88
N ASN A 563 10.61 -18.71 -23.95
CA ASN A 563 9.56 -19.61 -24.43
C ASN A 563 9.29 -20.73 -23.43
N PHE A 564 10.35 -21.17 -22.76
CA PHE A 564 10.19 -22.20 -21.73
C PHE A 564 9.41 -21.72 -20.53
N TYR A 565 9.90 -20.65 -19.82
CA TYR A 565 9.25 -20.27 -18.57
C TYR A 565 7.84 -19.69 -18.79
N LEU A 566 7.58 -18.97 -19.88
CA LEU A 566 6.25 -18.50 -20.21
C LEU A 566 5.29 -19.69 -20.44
N THR A 567 5.67 -20.65 -21.30
CA THR A 567 4.87 -21.84 -21.55
C THR A 567 4.65 -22.67 -20.27
N LEU A 568 5.64 -22.76 -19.38
CA LEU A 568 5.53 -23.50 -18.12
C LEU A 568 4.41 -22.94 -17.23
N PHE A 569 4.36 -21.61 -17.05
CA PHE A 569 3.35 -20.95 -16.21
C PHE A 569 1.98 -20.90 -16.87
N GLU A 570 1.92 -20.74 -18.19
CA GLU A 570 0.66 -20.87 -18.97
C GLU A 570 0.08 -22.27 -18.84
N THR A 571 0.90 -23.31 -19.04
CA THR A 571 0.47 -24.72 -18.88
C THR A 571 -0.02 -25.02 -17.46
N LYS A 572 0.66 -24.47 -16.42
CA LYS A 572 0.20 -24.57 -15.03
C LYS A 572 -1.19 -23.99 -14.87
N LEU A 573 -1.40 -22.76 -15.33
CA LEU A 573 -2.67 -22.06 -15.24
C LEU A 573 -3.79 -22.84 -15.91
N GLU A 574 -3.58 -23.28 -17.14
CA GLU A 574 -4.56 -24.07 -17.90
C GLU A 574 -4.98 -25.34 -17.19
N LYS A 575 -4.00 -26.13 -16.74
CA LYS A 575 -4.27 -27.38 -16.00
C LYS A 575 -5.05 -27.12 -14.71
N GLN A 576 -4.73 -26.04 -13.99
CA GLN A 576 -5.45 -25.70 -12.77
C GLN A 576 -6.88 -25.22 -13.04
N VAL A 577 -7.11 -24.36 -14.05
CA VAL A 577 -8.47 -23.93 -14.44
C VAL A 577 -9.32 -25.13 -14.87
N GLN A 578 -8.76 -26.01 -15.70
CA GLN A 578 -9.46 -27.22 -16.15
C GLN A 578 -9.78 -28.16 -14.98
N SER A 579 -8.82 -28.39 -14.10
CA SER A 579 -8.98 -29.26 -12.93
C SER A 579 -10.09 -28.77 -12.00
N VAL A 580 -10.05 -27.48 -11.62
CA VAL A 580 -11.05 -26.90 -10.71
C VAL A 580 -12.43 -26.82 -11.35
N ALA A 581 -12.52 -26.49 -12.64
CA ALA A 581 -13.79 -26.46 -13.38
C ALA A 581 -14.45 -27.84 -13.45
N THR A 582 -13.65 -28.88 -13.71
CA THR A 582 -14.11 -30.28 -13.73
C THR A 582 -14.57 -30.69 -12.34
N ARG A 583 -13.74 -30.49 -11.31
CA ARG A 583 -14.07 -30.86 -9.93
C ARG A 583 -15.33 -30.14 -9.41
N PHE A 584 -15.47 -28.84 -9.70
CA PHE A 584 -16.66 -28.08 -9.34
C PHE A 584 -17.94 -28.66 -9.98
N ARG A 585 -17.88 -29.00 -11.28
CA ARG A 585 -19.00 -29.61 -12.01
C ARG A 585 -19.35 -31.00 -11.40
N ASP A 586 -18.36 -31.81 -11.13
CA ASP A 586 -18.57 -33.18 -10.63
C ASP A 586 -19.21 -33.16 -9.24
N ILE A 587 -18.70 -32.34 -8.32
CA ILE A 587 -19.31 -32.10 -7.00
C ILE A 587 -20.74 -31.58 -7.13
N LEU A 588 -20.96 -30.62 -8.04
CA LEU A 588 -22.31 -30.05 -8.26
C LEU A 588 -23.30 -31.15 -8.69
N ASN A 589 -22.88 -32.07 -9.58
CA ASN A 589 -23.67 -33.19 -10.01
C ASN A 589 -23.95 -34.22 -8.85
N GLU A 590 -22.92 -34.52 -8.05
CA GLU A 590 -23.06 -35.38 -6.85
C GLU A 590 -24.08 -34.79 -5.86
N LEU A 591 -23.98 -33.46 -5.57
CA LEU A 591 -24.91 -32.78 -4.67
C LEU A 591 -26.32 -32.66 -5.25
N GLN A 592 -26.49 -32.56 -6.57
CA GLN A 592 -27.81 -32.60 -7.20
C GLN A 592 -28.51 -33.92 -7.02
N LEU A 593 -27.77 -35.04 -7.01
CA LEU A 593 -28.32 -36.39 -6.79
C LEU A 593 -28.62 -36.61 -5.31
N SER A 594 -27.67 -36.31 -4.42
CA SER A 594 -27.81 -36.59 -2.97
C SER A 594 -28.86 -35.72 -2.28
N ASN A 595 -28.99 -34.43 -2.68
CA ASN A 595 -29.91 -33.46 -2.07
C ASN A 595 -31.32 -33.48 -2.67
N LYS A 596 -31.64 -34.45 -3.53
CA LYS A 596 -32.92 -34.47 -4.24
C LYS A 596 -34.15 -34.56 -3.32
N GLU A 597 -34.02 -35.24 -2.19
CA GLU A 597 -35.11 -35.44 -1.22
C GLU A 597 -34.98 -34.58 0.02
N SER A 598 -33.76 -34.11 0.36
CA SER A 598 -33.47 -33.44 1.63
C SER A 598 -33.59 -31.89 1.58
N ILE A 599 -33.61 -31.29 0.39
CA ILE A 599 -33.67 -29.84 0.24
C ILE A 599 -34.85 -29.44 -0.68
N PRO A 600 -35.65 -28.40 -0.33
CA PRO A 600 -36.71 -27.89 -1.19
C PRO A 600 -36.23 -27.55 -2.60
N LYS A 601 -37.04 -27.81 -3.61
CA LYS A 601 -36.65 -27.70 -5.03
C LYS A 601 -36.22 -26.29 -5.43
N ASP A 602 -36.85 -25.29 -4.88
CA ASP A 602 -36.58 -23.84 -5.10
C ASP A 602 -35.23 -23.38 -4.51
N GLU A 603 -34.82 -23.94 -3.35
CA GLU A 603 -33.57 -23.60 -2.69
C GLU A 603 -32.39 -24.46 -3.18
N ARG A 604 -32.65 -25.67 -3.66
CA ARG A 604 -31.65 -26.71 -3.97
C ARG A 604 -30.54 -26.22 -4.89
N LYS A 605 -30.88 -25.45 -5.91
CA LYS A 605 -29.90 -24.92 -6.88
C LYS A 605 -28.87 -24.00 -6.23
N GLU A 606 -29.32 -23.10 -5.36
CA GLU A 606 -28.43 -22.13 -4.69
C GLU A 606 -27.61 -22.83 -3.59
N VAL A 607 -28.24 -23.71 -2.79
CA VAL A 607 -27.56 -24.49 -1.74
C VAL A 607 -26.47 -25.39 -2.34
N ASN A 608 -26.79 -26.15 -3.40
CA ASN A 608 -25.81 -27.03 -4.04
C ASN A 608 -24.64 -26.24 -4.66
N LYS A 609 -24.94 -25.10 -5.28
CA LYS A 609 -23.90 -24.22 -5.84
C LYS A 609 -22.98 -23.65 -4.75
N PHE A 610 -23.54 -23.21 -3.63
CA PHE A 610 -22.80 -22.72 -2.49
C PHE A 610 -21.89 -23.81 -1.91
N ASN A 611 -22.44 -25.00 -1.67
CA ASN A 611 -21.69 -26.14 -1.10
C ASN A 611 -20.58 -26.61 -2.05
N ALA A 612 -20.86 -26.73 -3.35
CA ALA A 612 -19.87 -27.11 -4.36
C ALA A 612 -18.72 -26.07 -4.42
N TRP A 613 -19.06 -24.76 -4.38
CA TRP A 613 -18.07 -23.69 -4.35
C TRP A 613 -17.18 -23.77 -3.11
N ASN A 614 -17.76 -24.01 -1.94
CA ASN A 614 -17.03 -24.13 -0.68
C ASN A 614 -16.07 -25.33 -0.69
N LEU A 615 -16.48 -26.46 -1.26
CA LEU A 615 -15.66 -27.68 -1.33
C LEU A 615 -14.45 -27.56 -2.28
N VAL A 616 -14.48 -26.65 -3.25
CA VAL A 616 -13.35 -26.40 -4.16
C VAL A 616 -12.59 -25.11 -3.85
N GLN A 617 -12.90 -24.43 -2.75
CA GLN A 617 -12.42 -23.08 -2.47
C GLN A 617 -10.89 -22.98 -2.46
N THR A 618 -10.19 -23.94 -1.85
CA THR A 618 -8.71 -23.94 -1.83
C THR A 618 -8.12 -24.00 -3.25
N GLN A 619 -8.68 -24.88 -4.10
CA GLN A 619 -8.23 -24.99 -5.49
C GLN A 619 -8.52 -23.72 -6.31
N LEU A 620 -9.64 -23.05 -6.01
CA LEU A 620 -9.97 -21.75 -6.61
C LEU A 620 -8.94 -20.69 -6.25
N LEU A 621 -8.51 -20.62 -4.98
CA LEU A 621 -7.47 -19.67 -4.54
C LEU A 621 -6.14 -19.96 -5.23
N GLU A 622 -5.70 -21.23 -5.27
CA GLU A 622 -4.47 -21.65 -5.96
C GLU A 622 -4.50 -21.31 -7.46
N THR A 623 -5.64 -21.51 -8.11
CA THR A 623 -5.85 -21.16 -9.53
C THR A 623 -5.74 -19.64 -9.76
N SER A 624 -6.31 -18.84 -8.86
CA SER A 624 -6.22 -17.38 -8.90
C SER A 624 -4.79 -16.90 -8.70
N ILE A 625 -4.04 -17.52 -7.79
CA ILE A 625 -2.62 -17.21 -7.58
C ILE A 625 -1.82 -17.55 -8.84
N ALA A 626 -2.07 -18.69 -9.48
CA ALA A 626 -1.39 -19.06 -10.73
C ALA A 626 -1.67 -18.06 -11.87
N TYR A 627 -2.90 -17.58 -11.98
CA TYR A 627 -3.27 -16.54 -12.93
C TYR A 627 -2.48 -15.25 -12.67
N VAL A 628 -2.45 -14.79 -11.43
CA VAL A 628 -1.74 -13.56 -11.03
C VAL A 628 -0.23 -13.68 -11.26
N GLU A 629 0.38 -14.82 -10.91
CA GLU A 629 1.80 -15.10 -11.17
C GLU A 629 2.13 -15.05 -12.66
N ASN A 630 1.27 -15.66 -13.48
CA ASN A 630 1.43 -15.64 -14.95
C ASN A 630 1.33 -14.23 -15.52
N GLU A 631 0.34 -13.43 -15.10
CA GLU A 631 0.17 -12.04 -15.54
C GLU A 631 1.38 -11.17 -15.16
N ILE A 632 1.84 -11.25 -13.90
CA ILE A 632 3.02 -10.49 -13.43
C ILE A 632 4.27 -10.88 -14.22
N LEU A 633 4.47 -12.18 -14.46
CA LEU A 633 5.59 -12.71 -15.22
C LEU A 633 5.59 -12.16 -16.65
N GLN A 634 4.46 -12.22 -17.33
CA GLN A 634 4.31 -11.69 -18.70
C GLN A 634 4.55 -10.19 -18.78
N ILE A 635 3.98 -9.42 -17.83
CA ILE A 635 4.19 -7.97 -17.75
C ILE A 635 5.69 -7.66 -17.60
N PHE A 636 6.37 -8.32 -16.67
CA PHE A 636 7.79 -8.09 -16.44
C PHE A 636 8.64 -8.50 -17.64
N HIS A 637 8.37 -9.68 -18.21
CA HIS A 637 9.04 -10.14 -19.43
C HIS A 637 8.91 -9.12 -20.56
N ASN A 638 7.70 -8.68 -20.88
CA ASN A 638 7.44 -7.73 -21.96
C ASN A 638 8.14 -6.38 -21.69
N LYS A 639 8.11 -5.88 -20.45
CA LYS A 639 8.82 -4.65 -20.08
C LYS A 639 10.33 -4.76 -20.29
N VAL A 640 10.93 -5.89 -19.96
CA VAL A 640 12.36 -6.10 -20.23
C VAL A 640 12.63 -6.26 -21.73
N LYS A 641 11.81 -7.03 -22.44
CA LYS A 641 11.92 -7.23 -23.90
C LYS A 641 11.86 -5.90 -24.65
N ASP A 642 10.93 -5.03 -24.27
CA ASP A 642 10.64 -3.76 -24.96
C ASP A 642 11.49 -2.59 -24.44
N CYS A 643 12.41 -2.83 -23.49
CA CYS A 643 13.30 -1.77 -22.97
C CYS A 643 14.24 -1.28 -24.07
N PRO A 644 14.21 0.04 -24.43
CA PRO A 644 15.00 0.58 -25.51
C PRO A 644 16.48 0.78 -25.15
N HIS A 645 16.77 0.84 -23.86
CA HIS A 645 18.08 1.17 -23.32
C HIS A 645 18.89 -0.09 -23.02
N LYS A 646 20.00 -0.28 -23.73
CA LYS A 646 20.79 -1.53 -23.69
C LYS A 646 21.28 -1.88 -22.27
N GLN A 647 21.85 -0.92 -21.55
CA GLN A 647 22.40 -1.16 -20.21
C GLN A 647 21.29 -1.42 -19.19
N THR A 648 20.24 -0.61 -19.17
CA THR A 648 19.04 -0.81 -18.35
C THR A 648 18.39 -2.16 -18.61
N LYS A 649 18.27 -2.56 -19.89
CA LYS A 649 17.76 -3.88 -20.29
C LYS A 649 18.58 -5.02 -19.69
N GLN A 650 19.90 -4.95 -19.75
CA GLN A 650 20.79 -5.98 -19.18
C GLN A 650 20.65 -6.12 -17.67
N ILE A 651 20.51 -4.99 -16.96
CA ILE A 651 20.28 -4.96 -15.52
C ILE A 651 18.93 -5.58 -15.18
N LEU A 652 17.86 -5.14 -15.85
CA LEU A 652 16.51 -5.66 -15.63
C LEU A 652 16.38 -7.13 -16.04
N GLN A 653 17.15 -7.60 -17.02
CA GLN A 653 17.20 -9.02 -17.43
C GLN A 653 17.69 -9.92 -16.28
N LYS A 654 18.70 -9.49 -15.49
CA LYS A 654 19.16 -10.24 -14.32
C LYS A 654 18.06 -10.29 -13.25
N GLN A 655 17.33 -9.18 -13.04
CA GLN A 655 16.21 -9.14 -12.09
C GLN A 655 15.06 -10.05 -12.55
N LEU A 656 14.72 -10.03 -13.85
CA LEU A 656 13.72 -10.94 -14.43
C LEU A 656 14.14 -12.41 -14.26
N HIS A 657 15.39 -12.75 -14.56
CA HIS A 657 15.89 -14.12 -14.40
C HIS A 657 15.78 -14.58 -12.93
N LEU A 658 16.16 -13.73 -11.98
CA LEU A 658 16.07 -14.06 -10.56
C LEU A 658 14.61 -14.21 -10.10
N PHE A 659 13.71 -13.38 -10.59
CA PHE A 659 12.26 -13.48 -10.34
C PHE A 659 11.69 -14.80 -10.90
N VAL A 660 12.00 -15.14 -12.15
CA VAL A 660 11.59 -16.39 -12.80
C VAL A 660 12.04 -17.60 -12.00
N LEU A 661 13.35 -17.65 -11.65
CA LEU A 661 13.89 -18.75 -10.85
C LEU A 661 13.23 -18.87 -9.47
N GLY A 662 12.92 -17.73 -8.85
CA GLY A 662 12.15 -17.69 -7.58
C GLY A 662 10.72 -18.24 -7.73
N LEU A 663 10.02 -17.88 -8.80
CA LEU A 663 8.68 -18.41 -9.10
C LEU A 663 8.71 -19.91 -9.41
N ILE A 664 9.68 -20.38 -10.19
CA ILE A 664 9.84 -21.82 -10.49
C ILE A 664 10.12 -22.59 -9.18
N GLU A 665 11.01 -22.07 -8.33
CA GLU A 665 11.31 -22.68 -7.02
C GLU A 665 10.05 -22.79 -6.14
N LYS A 666 9.29 -21.71 -6.03
CA LYS A 666 8.02 -21.67 -5.28
C LYS A 666 7.01 -22.70 -5.77
N ASN A 667 6.95 -22.92 -7.06
CA ASN A 667 5.99 -23.81 -7.72
C ASN A 667 6.55 -25.21 -8.05
N SER A 668 7.77 -25.53 -7.59
CA SER A 668 8.48 -26.75 -7.96
C SER A 668 7.72 -28.05 -7.63
N THR A 669 7.03 -28.11 -6.50
CA THR A 669 6.19 -29.24 -6.14
C THR A 669 5.10 -29.50 -7.18
N TYR A 670 4.39 -28.43 -7.61
CA TYR A 670 3.38 -28.56 -8.65
C TYR A 670 3.98 -29.08 -9.96
N PHE A 671 5.10 -28.49 -10.39
CA PHE A 671 5.76 -28.89 -11.63
C PHE A 671 6.28 -30.32 -11.62
N LEU A 672 6.78 -30.80 -10.47
CA LEU A 672 7.22 -32.18 -10.29
C LEU A 672 6.03 -33.18 -10.30
N THR A 673 4.95 -32.86 -9.58
CA THR A 673 3.79 -33.77 -9.45
C THR A 673 2.93 -33.85 -10.71
N HIS A 674 3.11 -32.91 -11.64
CA HIS A 674 2.41 -32.90 -12.95
C HIS A 674 3.33 -33.17 -14.14
N ASP A 675 4.53 -33.71 -13.89
CA ASP A 675 5.53 -34.08 -14.92
C ASP A 675 5.95 -32.91 -15.85
N LEU A 676 5.84 -31.66 -15.34
CA LEU A 676 6.26 -30.48 -16.09
C LEU A 676 7.76 -30.16 -15.92
N MET A 677 8.39 -30.69 -14.86
CA MET A 677 9.81 -30.59 -14.56
C MET A 677 10.34 -31.89 -13.98
N SER A 678 11.63 -32.19 -14.25
CA SER A 678 12.31 -33.33 -13.64
C SER A 678 13.02 -32.94 -12.33
N PRO A 679 13.24 -33.89 -11.38
CA PRO A 679 14.04 -33.65 -10.17
C PRO A 679 15.47 -33.17 -10.47
N LYS A 680 16.06 -33.59 -11.60
CA LYS A 680 17.37 -33.13 -12.06
C LYS A 680 17.35 -31.63 -12.34
N LEU A 681 16.29 -31.13 -12.98
CA LEU A 681 16.13 -29.74 -13.32
C LEU A 681 15.94 -28.85 -12.06
N VAL A 682 15.24 -29.34 -11.04
CA VAL A 682 15.11 -28.64 -9.74
C VAL A 682 16.47 -28.49 -9.05
N LYS A 683 17.34 -29.51 -9.12
CA LYS A 683 18.73 -29.38 -8.61
C LYS A 683 19.55 -28.37 -9.40
N GLN A 684 19.32 -28.24 -10.69
CA GLN A 684 19.97 -27.23 -11.55
C GLN A 684 19.45 -25.82 -11.25
N LEU A 685 18.16 -25.66 -10.92
CA LEU A 685 17.54 -24.40 -10.53
C LEU A 685 18.29 -23.73 -9.38
N VAL A 686 18.62 -24.47 -8.31
CA VAL A 686 19.36 -23.94 -7.15
C VAL A 686 20.74 -23.40 -7.58
N LYS A 687 21.44 -24.14 -8.44
CA LYS A 687 22.75 -23.72 -8.96
C LYS A 687 22.64 -22.46 -9.84
N GLU A 688 21.65 -22.40 -10.70
CA GLU A 688 21.43 -21.27 -11.60
C GLU A 688 21.03 -20.02 -10.83
N LYS A 689 20.18 -20.14 -9.82
CA LYS A 689 19.82 -19.05 -8.91
C LYS A 689 21.07 -18.49 -8.20
N ALA A 690 21.93 -19.34 -7.67
CA ALA A 690 23.20 -18.94 -7.06
C ALA A 690 24.12 -18.25 -8.07
N ARG A 691 24.20 -18.73 -9.34
CA ARG A 691 24.98 -18.12 -10.40
C ARG A 691 24.48 -16.70 -10.74
N VAL A 692 23.17 -16.53 -10.88
CA VAL A 692 22.59 -15.20 -11.16
C VAL A 692 22.87 -14.24 -10.01
N ILE A 693 22.67 -14.65 -8.73
CA ILE A 693 22.97 -13.85 -7.55
C ILE A 693 24.45 -13.43 -7.53
N SER A 694 25.37 -14.36 -7.81
CA SER A 694 26.82 -14.10 -7.82
C SER A 694 27.27 -13.21 -8.96
N SER A 695 26.47 -13.08 -10.03
CA SER A 695 26.76 -12.18 -11.17
C SER A 695 26.37 -10.73 -10.93
N MET A 696 25.72 -10.43 -9.81
CA MET A 696 25.33 -9.06 -9.45
C MET A 696 26.44 -8.42 -8.64
N GLU A 697 27.02 -7.36 -9.17
CA GLU A 697 28.09 -6.60 -8.52
C GLU A 697 27.51 -5.64 -7.47
N ASP A 698 28.30 -5.32 -6.45
CA ASP A 698 27.88 -4.43 -5.35
C ASP A 698 27.48 -3.04 -5.87
N GLY A 699 28.21 -2.50 -6.87
CA GLY A 699 27.85 -1.24 -7.54
C GLY A 699 26.52 -1.29 -8.28
N GLU A 700 26.16 -2.43 -8.86
CA GLU A 700 24.86 -2.65 -9.49
C GLU A 700 23.73 -2.66 -8.44
N ILE A 701 23.91 -3.35 -7.33
CA ILE A 701 22.91 -3.41 -6.25
C ILE A 701 22.68 -2.04 -5.61
N LEU A 702 23.76 -1.29 -5.36
CA LEU A 702 23.66 0.08 -4.83
C LEU A 702 22.97 1.01 -5.85
N GLY A 703 23.30 0.88 -7.13
CA GLY A 703 22.63 1.62 -8.21
C GLY A 703 21.12 1.32 -8.29
N LEU A 704 20.74 0.04 -8.18
CA LEU A 704 19.33 -0.36 -8.09
C LEU A 704 18.65 0.22 -6.85
N THR A 705 19.33 0.23 -5.72
CA THR A 705 18.78 0.76 -4.45
C THR A 705 18.43 2.23 -4.55
N LYS A 706 19.20 3.04 -5.29
CA LYS A 706 18.91 4.46 -5.55
C LYS A 706 17.57 4.68 -6.26
N THR A 707 17.10 3.71 -7.04
CA THR A 707 15.84 3.82 -7.78
C THR A 707 14.61 3.45 -6.97
N LEU A 708 14.78 2.90 -5.75
CA LEU A 708 13.68 2.36 -4.94
C LEU A 708 12.82 3.46 -4.33
N VAL A 709 13.45 4.46 -3.74
CA VAL A 709 12.77 5.48 -2.92
C VAL A 709 13.38 6.85 -3.18
N PRO A 710 12.59 7.93 -3.05
CA PRO A 710 13.13 9.28 -3.03
C PRO A 710 13.94 9.52 -1.72
N ASP A 711 14.78 10.52 -1.73
CA ASP A 711 15.67 10.94 -0.64
C ASP A 711 14.97 11.43 0.64
N VAL A 712 13.64 11.46 0.66
CA VAL A 712 12.83 11.79 1.86
C VAL A 712 12.66 10.62 2.82
N VAL A 713 13.15 9.43 2.48
CA VAL A 713 13.07 8.26 3.35
C VAL A 713 14.28 8.22 4.28
N TYR A 714 14.00 8.28 5.56
CA TYR A 714 15.02 8.26 6.61
C TYR A 714 14.97 6.96 7.42
N ALA A 715 16.13 6.36 7.64
CA ALA A 715 16.32 5.25 8.56
C ALA A 715 17.73 5.31 9.17
N PRO A 716 17.88 5.49 10.50
CA PRO A 716 19.17 5.69 11.16
C PRO A 716 20.20 4.57 10.94
N ILE A 717 19.74 3.33 10.72
CA ILE A 717 20.63 2.19 10.45
C ILE A 717 21.13 2.11 9.01
N CYS A 718 20.78 3.08 8.18
CA CYS A 718 21.17 3.11 6.78
C CYS A 718 21.70 4.49 6.44
N ASN A 719 22.97 4.58 6.01
CA ASN A 719 23.52 5.80 5.43
C ASN A 719 22.96 6.00 4.02
N TYR A 720 21.70 6.39 3.94
CA TYR A 720 21.03 6.57 2.67
C TYR A 720 21.67 7.69 1.84
N GLU A 721 22.17 8.74 2.48
CA GLU A 721 22.92 9.82 1.81
C GLU A 721 24.18 9.29 1.13
N GLY A 722 24.95 8.44 1.82
CA GLY A 722 26.10 7.76 1.24
C GLY A 722 25.71 6.89 0.04
N ILE A 723 24.62 6.12 0.16
CA ILE A 723 24.10 5.29 -0.95
C ILE A 723 23.75 6.18 -2.14
N MET A 724 23.03 7.29 -1.92
CA MET A 724 22.64 8.22 -2.99
C MET A 724 23.84 8.85 -3.67
N LYS A 725 24.90 9.16 -2.92
CA LYS A 725 26.19 9.66 -3.45
C LYS A 725 27.06 8.56 -4.08
N GLY A 726 26.68 7.29 -3.99
CA GLY A 726 27.48 6.15 -4.49
C GLY A 726 28.71 5.84 -3.62
N VAL A 727 28.75 6.38 -2.42
CA VAL A 727 29.83 6.16 -1.45
C VAL A 727 29.35 5.18 -0.39
N VAL A 728 29.84 3.94 -0.45
CA VAL A 728 29.70 3.00 0.67
C VAL A 728 30.77 3.39 1.68
N SER A 729 30.37 3.81 2.86
CA SER A 729 31.31 4.04 3.94
C SER A 729 31.96 2.71 4.33
N THR A 730 33.28 2.67 4.33
CA THR A 730 34.03 1.55 4.94
C THR A 730 34.01 1.64 6.47
N ASP A 731 33.57 2.79 6.99
CA ASP A 731 33.43 3.08 8.41
C ASP A 731 31.94 3.03 8.82
N PRO A 732 31.53 2.12 9.73
CA PRO A 732 30.17 2.02 10.24
C PRO A 732 29.83 3.09 11.30
N SER A 733 30.79 3.94 11.71
CA SER A 733 30.61 4.95 12.76
C SER A 733 29.42 5.86 12.52
N PRO A 734 29.14 6.39 11.29
CA PRO A 734 27.98 7.23 11.06
C PRO A 734 26.63 6.56 11.37
N MET A 735 26.53 5.23 11.13
CA MET A 735 25.34 4.46 11.48
C MET A 735 25.18 4.35 13.00
N TYR A 736 26.26 4.06 13.72
CA TYR A 736 26.24 3.96 15.18
C TYR A 736 26.00 5.31 15.84
N ASP A 737 26.61 6.37 15.33
CA ASP A 737 26.41 7.73 15.79
C ASP A 737 24.94 8.15 15.65
N GLY A 738 24.30 7.86 14.51
CA GLY A 738 22.89 8.13 14.30
C GLY A 738 21.99 7.42 15.33
N MET A 739 22.27 6.16 15.64
CA MET A 739 21.55 5.40 16.65
C MET A 739 21.77 5.94 18.07
N LEU A 740 23.02 6.26 18.42
CA LEU A 740 23.37 6.80 19.75
C LEU A 740 22.79 8.20 19.96
N ILE A 741 22.88 9.09 18.96
CA ILE A 741 22.28 10.42 19.03
C ILE A 741 20.78 10.32 19.29
N GLN A 742 20.08 9.42 18.61
CA GLN A 742 18.66 9.20 18.83
C GLN A 742 18.36 8.66 20.23
N ALA A 743 19.13 7.67 20.69
CA ALA A 743 18.98 7.11 22.03
C ALA A 743 19.24 8.15 23.13
N LEU A 744 20.23 9.03 22.93
CA LEU A 744 20.57 10.10 23.88
C LEU A 744 19.58 11.25 23.90
N ASN A 745 18.89 11.51 22.78
CA ASN A 745 17.83 12.52 22.74
C ASN A 745 16.59 12.12 23.58
N ASN A 746 16.44 10.82 23.91
CA ASN A 746 15.38 10.29 24.79
C ASN A 746 15.77 10.25 26.29
N ARG A 747 16.50 11.25 26.76
CA ARG A 747 17.08 11.34 28.13
C ARG A 747 16.03 11.29 29.27
N GLN A 748 14.78 11.59 29.01
CA GLN A 748 13.76 11.70 30.05
C GLN A 748 13.45 10.39 30.79
N LEU A 749 13.81 9.24 30.22
CA LEU A 749 13.47 7.92 30.78
C LEU A 749 14.59 7.30 31.63
N PHE A 750 15.86 7.61 31.37
CA PHE A 750 17.00 6.85 31.93
C PHE A 750 18.08 7.70 32.63
N GLY A 751 17.85 8.99 32.90
CA GLY A 751 18.78 9.83 33.68
C GLY A 751 19.85 10.54 32.83
N ASN A 752 20.93 10.99 33.47
CA ASN A 752 21.87 12.01 32.97
C ASN A 752 23.04 11.48 32.12
N ALA A 753 22.89 10.45 31.30
CA ALA A 753 23.95 10.07 30.37
C ALA A 753 24.18 11.21 29.36
N THR A 754 25.41 11.71 29.28
CA THR A 754 25.82 12.77 28.33
C THR A 754 26.77 12.18 27.29
N PHE A 755 26.99 12.88 26.18
CA PHE A 755 28.00 12.50 25.19
C PHE A 755 29.41 12.38 25.85
N GLU A 756 29.68 13.19 26.85
CA GLU A 756 30.92 13.15 27.63
C GLU A 756 31.06 11.88 28.47
N THR A 757 29.97 11.44 29.12
CA THR A 757 29.98 10.24 29.99
C THR A 757 30.13 8.94 29.22
N ILE A 758 29.85 8.90 27.94
CA ILE A 758 30.01 7.71 27.09
C ILE A 758 31.21 7.80 26.14
N GLY A 759 32.09 8.79 26.32
CA GLY A 759 33.33 8.93 25.56
C GLY A 759 33.16 9.38 24.09
N LEU A 760 32.01 9.92 23.73
CA LEU A 760 31.70 10.37 22.37
C LEU A 760 31.94 11.87 22.17
N GLN A 761 32.97 12.44 22.81
CA GLN A 761 33.28 13.89 22.77
C GLN A 761 33.57 14.43 21.37
N ASN A 762 33.91 13.59 20.41
CA ASN A 762 34.27 13.99 19.04
C ASN A 762 33.14 13.87 18.01
N ILE A 763 31.96 13.45 18.41
CA ILE A 763 30.81 13.48 17.48
C ILE A 763 30.38 14.93 17.32
N LYS A 764 30.69 15.53 16.16
CA LYS A 764 30.21 16.87 15.81
C LYS A 764 28.69 16.85 15.81
N GLN A 765 28.13 17.69 16.67
CA GLN A 765 26.69 17.93 16.81
C GLN A 765 26.04 18.38 15.51
#